data_b0f4d7404585c05f5a15d15caf0dcf44
#
_entry.id   b0f4d7404585c05f5a15d15caf0dcf44
#
_cell.length_a   1.000
_cell.length_b   1.000
_cell.length_c   1.000
_cell.angle_alpha   90.00
_cell.angle_beta   90.00
_cell.angle_gamma   90.00
#
_symmetry.space_group_name_H-M   'P 1'
#
loop_
_entity.id
_entity.type
_entity.pdbx_description
1 polymer ?
#
loop_
_entity_poly.entity_id
_entity_poly.type
_entity_poly.pdbx_seq_one_letter_code
_entity_poly.pdbx_strand_id
1 'polypeptide(L)'
;MRHYLKRTFAIACIFALILTGCSKSGDSGNVGTDKSTDSSNVGIADGGSANVVNTDMSQMVDKDYWATMDEYVWRQADEGKWELPKDMVVWDTKFMGENVYYTVDGSLGWFESDTDIGSMCGYSLTEKRELFRFDISEFTKVLSDFAGQYEWGHVDKFCENEDGNLCFLAEIKDLNRELSSFIVTYKVAEGNFECVRISRDFPEIRGDIQNNLGEFVSGKNGSFFTSVRKAEGYSSYIIGADGSVSEISSLKGVNISSMFTYGGSVWYSRYYNDGYYIFEIDEKGEVVQRKPDFPNGSVSGIIGGEPVVRGDTGIFVYNPDTEEAEELFSWINIDMLSAGIWNAYVVNDDCIAVVRNDSIEFVERIKKTDYVADDREEIVLGCLYGSGDVERNVVEFNKSQDKYHVTVKAYNNRSSETTTDEAMNRFNLDLASGKAPDIMDIQYFDMENLVHKRLVENLEDYIEADADISREDYIEGVLKACTIDDVLFTIPMEFMVYSYAGRASELGEEPGWTLEDIKSYLENGDKVKALHSTREYAVVELLSYALDEFVDKENGVCNFNTDSFKALLEILSGLPSEEEYSWTSMEDTEAVMCSTGFINFRSIQDQIESQYGEDYVIKGYPTSDGREQHELGIVNAYSIMSASANKEGAWEFIKFSLQNISAEDFYYSFTADKSVMQELIDAELAHAGEETKKEYYTQWGTFYYHYATQEEIDTVMRMLDHVSIYSKSDAQIIDIIKEEIESYFAGIKSEEEVAAIIQDRVQIYLDEQK
;
A
#
# COMPACT_ATOMS: atom_id res chain seq x y z
N MET A 1 -12.86 7.02 -9.75
CA MET A 1 -13.56 7.68 -8.65
C MET A 1 -13.72 6.76 -7.41
N ARG A 2 -14.39 5.60 -7.46
CA ARG A 2 -14.44 4.67 -6.31
C ARG A 2 -13.08 4.12 -5.84
N HIS A 3 -12.06 4.08 -6.68
CA HIS A 3 -10.70 3.69 -6.29
C HIS A 3 -9.89 4.82 -5.64
N TYR A 4 -10.16 6.07 -5.98
CA TYR A 4 -9.47 7.23 -5.41
C TYR A 4 -9.93 7.51 -3.97
N LEU A 5 -11.22 7.50 -3.71
CA LEU A 5 -11.78 7.61 -2.34
C LEU A 5 -11.25 6.51 -1.40
N LYS A 6 -10.99 5.29 -1.91
CA LYS A 6 -10.40 4.22 -1.10
C LYS A 6 -8.92 4.44 -0.76
N ARG A 7 -8.16 5.21 -1.54
CA ARG A 7 -6.76 5.53 -1.20
C ARG A 7 -6.64 6.67 -0.19
N THR A 8 -7.43 7.71 -0.31
CA THR A 8 -7.49 8.79 0.69
C THR A 8 -8.03 8.27 2.03
N PHE A 9 -9.02 7.38 2.00
CA PHE A 9 -9.50 6.69 3.20
C PHE A 9 -8.47 5.69 3.77
N ALA A 10 -7.67 5.06 2.93
CA ALA A 10 -6.62 4.14 3.40
C ALA A 10 -5.50 4.87 4.15
N ILE A 11 -5.18 6.09 3.77
CA ILE A 11 -4.16 6.88 4.46
C ILE A 11 -4.70 7.39 5.81
N ALA A 12 -5.94 7.87 5.87
CA ALA A 12 -6.60 8.24 7.14
C ALA A 12 -6.85 7.02 8.05
N CYS A 13 -7.22 5.85 7.47
CA CYS A 13 -7.38 4.61 8.23
C CYS A 13 -6.05 3.96 8.66
N ILE A 14 -4.94 4.19 7.95
CA ILE A 14 -3.61 3.73 8.37
C ILE A 14 -3.17 4.50 9.63
N PHE A 15 -3.45 5.79 9.73
CA PHE A 15 -3.20 6.55 10.96
C PHE A 15 -4.09 6.10 12.12
N ALA A 16 -5.35 5.76 11.86
CA ALA A 16 -6.28 5.24 12.87
C ALA A 16 -5.90 3.82 13.37
N LEU A 17 -5.31 2.97 12.51
CA LEU A 17 -4.88 1.62 12.88
C LEU A 17 -3.57 1.58 13.69
N ILE A 18 -2.75 2.63 13.60
CA ILE A 18 -1.51 2.74 14.37
C ILE A 18 -1.77 3.11 15.84
N LEU A 19 -2.91 3.74 16.14
CA LEU A 19 -3.30 4.11 17.51
C LEU A 19 -4.03 2.97 18.27
N THR A 20 -4.45 1.89 17.61
CA THR A 20 -5.21 0.78 18.26
C THR A 20 -4.39 -0.47 18.57
N GLY A 21 -3.06 -0.43 18.44
CA GLY A 21 -2.16 -1.56 18.65
C GLY A 21 -1.62 -1.70 20.06
N CYS A 22 -2.42 -1.64 21.11
CA CYS A 22 -1.95 -2.03 22.45
C CYS A 22 -2.88 -2.99 23.15
N SER A 23 -2.27 -4.07 23.62
CA SER A 23 -2.66 -5.03 24.64
C SER A 23 -3.75 -6.06 24.34
N LYS A 24 -3.29 -7.26 24.04
CA LYS A 24 -3.93 -8.49 24.57
C LYS A 24 -2.86 -9.36 25.22
N SER A 25 -2.73 -9.24 26.49
CA SER A 25 -2.19 -10.32 27.33
C SER A 25 -3.23 -10.67 28.37
N GLY A 26 -3.63 -11.95 28.45
CA GLY A 26 -4.23 -12.53 29.67
C GLY A 26 -5.66 -13.03 29.57
N ASP A 27 -5.75 -14.24 29.15
CA ASP A 27 -6.41 -15.40 29.77
C ASP A 27 -7.89 -15.35 30.25
N SER A 28 -8.62 -16.27 29.61
CA SER A 28 -9.73 -17.08 30.14
C SER A 28 -11.01 -16.43 30.71
N GLY A 29 -12.11 -16.70 30.01
CA GLY A 29 -13.43 -16.61 30.61
C GLY A 29 -14.60 -16.76 29.65
N ASN A 30 -14.95 -17.97 29.36
CA ASN A 30 -16.12 -18.41 28.63
C ASN A 30 -17.43 -17.82 29.22
N VAL A 31 -18.27 -17.13 28.43
CA VAL A 31 -19.76 -17.21 28.48
C VAL A 31 -20.38 -16.66 27.22
N GLY A 32 -21.34 -17.38 26.69
CA GLY A 32 -21.91 -17.44 25.39
C GLY A 32 -22.89 -16.38 24.95
N THR A 33 -23.16 -16.54 23.65
CA THR A 33 -24.36 -16.22 22.87
C THR A 33 -24.79 -14.75 22.72
N ASP A 34 -24.68 -14.15 21.53
CA ASP A 34 -25.84 -14.14 20.66
C ASP A 34 -25.50 -13.71 19.22
N LYS A 35 -26.42 -14.07 18.34
CA LYS A 35 -26.31 -14.08 16.88
C LYS A 35 -26.38 -12.70 16.27
N SER A 36 -25.42 -12.36 15.43
CA SER A 36 -25.70 -11.55 14.25
C SER A 36 -25.27 -12.32 12.99
N THR A 37 -26.19 -12.43 12.09
CA THR A 37 -26.10 -13.15 10.82
C THR A 37 -25.21 -12.39 9.86
N ASP A 38 -23.96 -12.85 9.71
CA ASP A 38 -23.15 -12.50 8.54
C ASP A 38 -22.96 -13.76 7.68
N SER A 39 -23.50 -13.69 6.47
CA SER A 39 -23.58 -14.78 5.52
C SER A 39 -22.34 -14.85 4.66
N SER A 40 -21.23 -15.39 5.17
CA SER A 40 -20.11 -15.84 4.36
C SER A 40 -19.15 -16.83 5.04
N ASN A 41 -19.60 -17.49 6.11
CA ASN A 41 -18.87 -18.64 6.64
C ASN A 41 -19.36 -19.92 5.99
N VAL A 42 -18.78 -20.30 4.87
CA VAL A 42 -18.78 -21.71 4.46
C VAL A 42 -17.74 -22.39 5.34
N GLY A 43 -18.19 -22.96 6.45
CA GLY A 43 -17.35 -23.83 7.28
C GLY A 43 -16.84 -24.99 6.46
N ILE A 44 -15.54 -25.09 6.29
CA ILE A 44 -14.91 -26.35 5.90
C ILE A 44 -15.07 -27.25 7.12
N ALA A 45 -15.99 -28.20 7.01
CA ALA A 45 -16.18 -29.23 8.03
C ALA A 45 -14.88 -30.04 8.09
N ASP A 46 -14.28 -30.12 9.27
CA ASP A 46 -13.34 -31.17 9.66
C ASP A 46 -14.06 -32.51 9.53
N GLY A 47 -13.94 -33.14 8.39
CA GLY A 47 -14.67 -34.34 8.06
C GLY A 47 -13.83 -35.37 7.32
N GLY A 48 -13.26 -36.29 8.06
CA GLY A 48 -13.02 -37.65 7.58
C GLY A 48 -11.69 -37.85 6.88
N SER A 49 -10.77 -38.49 7.58
CA SER A 49 -9.62 -39.21 7.07
C SER A 49 -9.96 -40.06 5.85
N ALA A 50 -9.93 -39.49 4.68
CA ALA A 50 -9.62 -40.16 3.45
C ALA A 50 -8.09 -40.13 3.29
N ASN A 51 -7.47 -41.23 2.82
CA ASN A 51 -6.05 -41.25 2.47
C ASN A 51 -5.82 -40.25 1.31
N VAL A 52 -5.64 -38.99 1.65
CA VAL A 52 -5.22 -37.96 0.72
C VAL A 52 -3.73 -38.18 0.50
N VAL A 53 -3.33 -38.48 -0.71
CA VAL A 53 -1.93 -38.49 -1.11
C VAL A 53 -1.54 -37.02 -1.20
N ASN A 54 -1.06 -36.47 -0.10
CA ASN A 54 -0.44 -35.15 -0.11
C ASN A 54 0.74 -35.20 -1.07
N THR A 55 0.82 -34.23 -1.97
CA THR A 55 2.03 -34.01 -2.76
C THR A 55 3.15 -33.71 -1.79
N ASP A 56 4.17 -34.58 -1.73
CA ASP A 56 5.35 -34.36 -0.89
C ASP A 56 6.24 -33.33 -1.59
N MET A 57 6.05 -32.07 -1.20
CA MET A 57 6.71 -30.93 -1.80
C MET A 57 8.20 -30.87 -1.47
N SER A 58 8.64 -31.52 -0.38
CA SER A 58 10.06 -31.56 0.03
C SER A 58 10.98 -32.24 -0.99
N GLN A 59 10.41 -33.04 -1.89
CA GLN A 59 11.17 -33.68 -2.95
C GLN A 59 11.34 -32.79 -4.19
N MET A 60 10.64 -31.65 -4.25
CA MET A 60 10.71 -30.71 -5.36
C MET A 60 11.74 -29.61 -5.13
N VAL A 61 12.04 -29.33 -3.86
CA VAL A 61 13.00 -28.29 -3.47
C VAL A 61 14.41 -28.73 -3.80
N ASP A 62 15.12 -27.94 -4.59
CA ASP A 62 16.54 -28.14 -4.87
C ASP A 62 17.38 -27.61 -3.69
N LYS A 63 17.64 -28.49 -2.73
CA LYS A 63 18.42 -28.15 -1.53
C LYS A 63 19.85 -27.72 -1.84
N ASP A 64 20.44 -28.19 -2.93
CA ASP A 64 21.79 -27.81 -3.32
C ASP A 64 21.79 -26.38 -3.88
N TYR A 65 20.75 -25.99 -4.60
CA TYR A 65 20.53 -24.61 -5.05
C TYR A 65 20.45 -23.65 -3.87
N TRP A 66 19.57 -23.90 -2.93
CA TRP A 66 19.35 -23.05 -1.76
C TRP A 66 20.56 -23.02 -0.80
N ALA A 67 21.27 -24.13 -0.65
CA ALA A 67 22.47 -24.18 0.18
C ALA A 67 23.62 -23.29 -0.32
N THR A 68 23.58 -22.85 -1.58
CA THR A 68 24.61 -21.99 -2.19
C THR A 68 24.16 -20.54 -2.34
N MET A 69 22.96 -20.15 -1.86
CA MET A 69 22.43 -18.80 -2.04
C MET A 69 23.38 -17.72 -1.54
N ASP A 70 24.04 -17.93 -0.41
CA ASP A 70 25.03 -17.00 0.17
C ASP A 70 26.25 -16.72 -0.74
N GLU A 71 26.48 -17.53 -1.74
CA GLU A 71 27.57 -17.34 -2.71
C GLU A 71 27.19 -16.42 -3.88
N TYR A 72 25.92 -16.04 -3.98
CA TYR A 72 25.37 -15.30 -5.11
C TYR A 72 24.76 -13.97 -4.70
N VAL A 73 24.53 -13.12 -5.70
CA VAL A 73 23.80 -11.85 -5.60
C VAL A 73 22.90 -11.69 -6.82
N TRP A 74 21.73 -11.08 -6.62
CA TRP A 74 20.83 -10.65 -7.68
C TRP A 74 21.15 -9.22 -8.07
N ARG A 75 21.14 -8.93 -9.38
CA ARG A 75 21.38 -7.59 -9.92
C ARG A 75 20.65 -7.42 -11.25
N GLN A 76 20.55 -6.18 -11.73
CA GLN A 76 20.15 -5.94 -13.12
C GLN A 76 21.18 -6.57 -14.07
N ALA A 77 20.67 -7.23 -15.12
CA ALA A 77 21.53 -7.82 -16.14
C ALA A 77 22.18 -6.72 -16.98
N ASP A 78 23.39 -6.98 -17.47
CA ASP A 78 24.09 -6.06 -18.36
C ASP A 78 23.27 -5.82 -19.63
N GLU A 79 23.26 -4.56 -20.13
CA GLU A 79 22.53 -4.18 -21.32
C GLU A 79 22.93 -5.06 -22.53
N GLY A 80 21.95 -5.60 -23.24
CA GLY A 80 22.15 -6.46 -24.41
C GLY A 80 22.56 -7.90 -24.11
N LYS A 81 22.65 -8.31 -22.86
CA LYS A 81 22.91 -9.73 -22.51
C LYS A 81 21.74 -10.63 -22.94
N TRP A 82 20.52 -10.19 -22.69
CA TRP A 82 19.29 -10.83 -23.10
C TRP A 82 18.73 -10.13 -24.33
N GLU A 83 18.75 -10.79 -25.47
CA GLU A 83 18.29 -10.22 -26.74
C GLU A 83 16.82 -10.57 -26.96
N LEU A 84 15.99 -9.53 -27.06
CA LEU A 84 14.58 -9.65 -27.40
C LEU A 84 14.35 -9.44 -28.89
N PRO A 85 13.32 -10.04 -29.49
CA PRO A 85 12.93 -9.79 -30.86
C PRO A 85 12.61 -8.31 -31.09
N LYS A 86 13.12 -7.75 -32.19
CA LYS A 86 12.96 -6.31 -32.50
C LYS A 86 11.54 -5.91 -32.89
N ASP A 87 10.74 -6.86 -33.33
CA ASP A 87 9.35 -6.69 -33.76
C ASP A 87 8.36 -6.98 -32.63
N MET A 88 8.83 -7.25 -31.41
CA MET A 88 8.03 -7.55 -30.24
C MET A 88 7.39 -6.27 -29.66
N VAL A 89 6.13 -6.38 -29.30
CA VAL A 89 5.39 -5.32 -28.59
C VAL A 89 5.27 -5.72 -27.11
N VAL A 90 5.79 -4.86 -26.23
CA VAL A 90 5.96 -5.19 -24.79
C VAL A 90 4.64 -5.51 -24.09
N TRP A 91 3.60 -4.74 -24.33
CA TRP A 91 2.32 -4.89 -23.63
C TRP A 91 1.52 -6.15 -24.02
N ASP A 92 1.88 -6.83 -25.10
CA ASP A 92 1.25 -8.07 -25.57
C ASP A 92 2.23 -9.25 -25.50
N THR A 93 2.96 -9.35 -24.38
CA THR A 93 4.02 -10.34 -24.16
C THR A 93 3.74 -11.22 -22.96
N LYS A 94 4.02 -12.50 -23.06
CA LYS A 94 3.98 -13.47 -21.94
C LYS A 94 5.22 -14.33 -21.92
N PHE A 95 5.85 -14.45 -20.76
CA PHE A 95 6.95 -15.38 -20.53
C PHE A 95 6.43 -16.68 -19.93
N MET A 96 6.98 -17.81 -20.38
CA MET A 96 6.77 -19.12 -19.79
C MET A 96 8.12 -19.84 -19.79
N GLY A 97 8.83 -19.81 -18.65
CA GLY A 97 10.21 -20.24 -18.57
C GLY A 97 11.10 -19.45 -19.55
N GLU A 98 11.97 -20.13 -20.26
CA GLU A 98 12.92 -19.55 -21.21
C GLU A 98 12.30 -19.06 -22.53
N ASN A 99 10.99 -19.19 -22.69
CA ASN A 99 10.29 -18.80 -23.90
C ASN A 99 9.48 -17.52 -23.69
N VAL A 100 9.51 -16.65 -24.69
CA VAL A 100 8.65 -15.45 -24.75
C VAL A 100 7.68 -15.58 -25.92
N TYR A 101 6.43 -15.27 -25.65
CA TYR A 101 5.33 -15.30 -26.61
C TYR A 101 4.78 -13.92 -26.79
N TYR A 102 4.59 -13.49 -28.04
CA TYR A 102 4.20 -12.12 -28.38
C TYR A 102 3.48 -12.06 -29.73
N THR A 103 2.75 -11.00 -29.97
CA THR A 103 2.12 -10.73 -31.28
C THR A 103 2.87 -9.65 -32.05
N VAL A 104 2.76 -9.69 -33.38
CA VAL A 104 3.37 -8.74 -34.31
C VAL A 104 2.31 -8.28 -35.31
N ASP A 105 2.22 -6.96 -35.51
CA ASP A 105 1.30 -6.31 -36.44
C ASP A 105 -0.20 -6.67 -36.26
N GLY A 106 -0.57 -7.17 -35.09
CA GLY A 106 -1.95 -7.56 -34.76
C GLY A 106 -2.08 -7.95 -33.31
N SER A 107 -3.28 -8.38 -32.91
CA SER A 107 -3.55 -8.88 -31.58
C SER A 107 -4.52 -10.05 -31.63
N LEU A 108 -4.33 -11.04 -30.77
CA LEU A 108 -5.33 -12.09 -30.51
C LEU A 108 -6.43 -11.64 -29.57
N GLY A 109 -6.28 -10.48 -28.90
CA GLY A 109 -7.28 -9.97 -27.95
C GLY A 109 -8.64 -9.72 -28.58
N TRP A 110 -8.69 -9.24 -29.82
CA TRP A 110 -9.91 -9.07 -30.61
C TRP A 110 -9.64 -9.30 -32.07
N PHE A 111 -10.45 -10.08 -32.76
CA PHE A 111 -10.33 -10.34 -34.20
C PHE A 111 -11.69 -10.50 -34.88
N GLU A 112 -11.74 -10.17 -36.18
CA GLU A 112 -12.89 -10.38 -37.06
C GLU A 112 -12.55 -11.47 -38.09
N SER A 113 -13.56 -12.12 -38.65
CA SER A 113 -13.40 -13.37 -39.43
C SER A 113 -12.55 -13.27 -40.71
N ASP A 114 -12.25 -12.08 -41.24
CA ASP A 114 -11.62 -11.95 -42.57
C ASP A 114 -10.61 -10.81 -42.72
N THR A 115 -10.26 -10.06 -41.67
CA THR A 115 -9.50 -8.79 -41.85
C THR A 115 -8.22 -8.68 -40.98
N ASP A 116 -7.97 -9.63 -40.06
CA ASP A 116 -6.86 -9.46 -39.14
C ASP A 116 -5.53 -9.87 -39.74
N ILE A 117 -4.64 -8.89 -39.78
CA ILE A 117 -3.25 -8.99 -40.14
C ILE A 117 -2.47 -9.17 -38.86
N GLY A 118 -1.44 -10.01 -38.89
CA GLY A 118 -0.52 -10.16 -37.77
C GLY A 118 -0.14 -11.61 -37.53
N SER A 119 0.82 -11.81 -36.68
CA SER A 119 1.35 -13.12 -36.35
C SER A 119 1.50 -13.28 -34.85
N MET A 120 1.31 -14.50 -34.36
CA MET A 120 1.74 -14.95 -33.06
C MET A 120 3.09 -15.62 -33.17
N CYS A 121 4.02 -15.24 -32.31
CA CYS A 121 5.41 -15.68 -32.32
C CYS A 121 5.78 -16.29 -30.97
N GLY A 122 6.62 -17.32 -31.02
CA GLY A 122 7.34 -17.85 -29.88
C GLY A 122 8.84 -17.72 -30.12
N TYR A 123 9.58 -17.27 -29.12
CA TYR A 123 11.02 -17.06 -29.19
C TYR A 123 11.71 -17.64 -27.97
N SER A 124 12.78 -18.38 -28.17
CA SER A 124 13.63 -18.88 -27.08
C SER A 124 14.71 -17.88 -26.75
N LEU A 125 14.73 -17.39 -25.51
CA LEU A 125 15.72 -16.46 -25.01
C LEU A 125 17.12 -17.06 -24.91
N THR A 126 17.22 -18.35 -24.55
CA THR A 126 18.48 -19.06 -24.37
C THR A 126 19.06 -19.49 -25.70
N GLU A 127 18.23 -20.03 -26.61
CA GLU A 127 18.65 -20.43 -27.96
C GLU A 127 18.75 -19.24 -28.94
N LYS A 128 18.24 -18.06 -28.54
CA LYS A 128 18.22 -16.80 -29.34
C LYS A 128 17.64 -17.02 -30.74
N ARG A 129 16.53 -17.76 -30.83
CA ARG A 129 15.85 -18.07 -32.09
C ARG A 129 14.34 -18.10 -31.96
N GLU A 130 13.67 -17.79 -33.05
CA GLU A 130 12.24 -18.02 -33.19
C GLU A 130 11.94 -19.52 -33.14
N LEU A 131 10.98 -19.91 -32.29
CA LEU A 131 10.51 -21.27 -32.14
C LEU A 131 9.44 -21.58 -33.17
N PHE A 132 8.52 -20.66 -33.36
CA PHE A 132 7.45 -20.71 -34.33
C PHE A 132 6.94 -19.29 -34.63
N ARG A 133 6.24 -19.20 -35.76
CA ARG A 133 5.41 -18.05 -36.15
C ARG A 133 4.22 -18.62 -36.91
N PHE A 134 3.01 -18.19 -36.53
CA PHE A 134 1.82 -18.45 -37.31
C PHE A 134 1.03 -17.16 -37.53
N ASP A 135 0.35 -17.08 -38.69
CA ASP A 135 -0.51 -15.92 -38.97
C ASP A 135 -1.82 -16.05 -38.17
N ILE A 136 -2.30 -14.92 -37.61
CA ILE A 136 -3.56 -14.86 -36.88
C ILE A 136 -4.72 -15.36 -37.78
N SER A 137 -4.62 -15.15 -39.08
CA SER A 137 -5.57 -15.70 -40.07
C SER A 137 -5.66 -17.22 -40.07
N GLU A 138 -4.58 -17.95 -39.74
CA GLU A 138 -4.61 -19.41 -39.61
C GLU A 138 -5.39 -19.83 -38.38
N PHE A 139 -5.20 -19.13 -37.27
CA PHE A 139 -5.95 -19.34 -36.03
C PHE A 139 -7.44 -19.06 -36.21
N THR A 140 -7.79 -17.91 -36.80
CA THR A 140 -9.18 -17.52 -37.06
C THR A 140 -9.89 -18.45 -38.03
N LYS A 141 -9.12 -18.99 -39.00
CA LYS A 141 -9.65 -20.01 -39.93
C LYS A 141 -10.03 -21.31 -39.22
N VAL A 142 -9.22 -21.79 -38.28
CA VAL A 142 -9.58 -22.98 -37.50
C VAL A 142 -10.88 -22.78 -36.74
N LEU A 143 -11.10 -21.63 -36.14
CA LEU A 143 -12.37 -21.31 -35.49
C LEU A 143 -13.53 -21.26 -36.49
N SER A 144 -13.33 -20.66 -37.68
CA SER A 144 -14.35 -20.59 -38.75
C SER A 144 -14.71 -22.01 -39.28
N ASP A 145 -13.73 -22.87 -39.44
CA ASP A 145 -13.95 -24.27 -39.90
C ASP A 145 -14.78 -25.07 -38.89
N PHE A 146 -14.67 -24.75 -37.60
CA PHE A 146 -15.42 -25.40 -36.52
C PHE A 146 -16.80 -24.81 -36.27
N ALA A 147 -16.91 -23.48 -36.25
CA ALA A 147 -18.08 -22.75 -35.79
C ALA A 147 -18.88 -22.11 -36.94
N GLY A 148 -18.32 -22.04 -38.15
CA GLY A 148 -18.86 -21.28 -39.27
C GLY A 148 -18.48 -19.79 -39.18
N GLN A 149 -19.16 -18.94 -39.96
CA GLN A 149 -18.90 -17.50 -39.98
C GLN A 149 -19.33 -16.87 -38.64
N TYR A 150 -18.51 -15.97 -38.13
CA TYR A 150 -18.74 -15.23 -36.90
C TYR A 150 -18.58 -13.70 -37.10
N GLU A 151 -19.18 -12.92 -36.22
CA GLU A 151 -19.13 -11.46 -36.24
C GLU A 151 -17.79 -10.97 -35.68
N TRP A 152 -17.36 -11.53 -34.56
CA TRP A 152 -16.06 -11.25 -33.92
C TRP A 152 -15.62 -12.44 -33.05
N GLY A 153 -14.34 -12.44 -32.74
CA GLY A 153 -13.73 -13.39 -31.82
C GLY A 153 -12.72 -12.69 -30.89
N HIS A 154 -12.38 -13.39 -29.84
CA HIS A 154 -11.50 -12.91 -28.80
C HIS A 154 -10.74 -14.07 -28.15
N VAL A 155 -9.45 -13.85 -27.84
CA VAL A 155 -8.68 -14.74 -26.98
C VAL A 155 -8.47 -14.06 -25.65
N ASP A 156 -9.00 -14.67 -24.59
CA ASP A 156 -8.90 -14.11 -23.25
C ASP A 156 -7.54 -14.37 -22.62
N LYS A 157 -7.15 -15.64 -22.62
CA LYS A 157 -5.94 -16.12 -21.96
C LYS A 157 -5.36 -17.29 -22.70
N PHE A 158 -4.08 -17.54 -22.49
CA PHE A 158 -3.42 -18.75 -22.98
C PHE A 158 -2.41 -19.28 -21.95
N CYS A 159 -2.12 -20.58 -22.02
CA CYS A 159 -1.13 -21.24 -21.21
C CYS A 159 -0.39 -22.31 -22.04
N GLU A 160 0.72 -22.78 -21.53
CA GLU A 160 1.40 -23.97 -22.04
C GLU A 160 0.88 -25.21 -21.30
N ASN A 161 0.66 -26.29 -22.02
CA ASN A 161 0.26 -27.55 -21.42
C ASN A 161 1.48 -28.47 -21.14
N GLU A 162 1.26 -29.61 -20.52
CA GLU A 162 2.30 -30.57 -20.13
C GLU A 162 3.16 -31.03 -21.32
N ASP A 163 2.64 -30.97 -22.56
CA ASP A 163 3.35 -31.37 -23.79
C ASP A 163 4.12 -30.19 -24.44
N GLY A 164 4.13 -29.01 -23.85
CA GLY A 164 4.76 -27.81 -24.43
C GLY A 164 3.98 -27.17 -25.56
N ASN A 165 2.67 -27.41 -25.65
CA ASN A 165 1.80 -26.80 -26.65
C ASN A 165 1.08 -25.60 -26.09
N LEU A 166 0.79 -24.59 -26.92
CA LEU A 166 0.04 -23.43 -26.51
C LEU A 166 -1.46 -23.68 -26.61
N CYS A 167 -2.14 -23.46 -25.50
CA CYS A 167 -3.58 -23.63 -25.37
C CYS A 167 -4.24 -22.28 -25.12
N PHE A 168 -5.12 -21.88 -26.02
CA PHE A 168 -5.83 -20.60 -26.02
C PHE A 168 -7.29 -20.82 -25.63
N LEU A 169 -7.77 -20.00 -24.71
CA LEU A 169 -9.20 -19.91 -24.40
C LEU A 169 -9.79 -18.83 -25.31
N ALA A 170 -10.46 -19.27 -26.37
CA ALA A 170 -11.06 -18.40 -27.38
C ALA A 170 -12.59 -18.34 -27.27
N GLU A 171 -13.15 -17.19 -27.48
CA GLU A 171 -14.59 -16.99 -27.61
C GLU A 171 -14.92 -16.37 -28.97
N ILE A 172 -16.00 -16.80 -29.59
CA ILE A 172 -16.53 -16.19 -30.80
C ILE A 172 -18.01 -15.86 -30.63
N LYS A 173 -18.45 -14.84 -31.36
CA LYS A 173 -19.85 -14.49 -31.52
C LYS A 173 -20.28 -14.72 -32.97
N ASP A 174 -21.21 -15.62 -33.16
CA ASP A 174 -21.70 -15.93 -34.49
C ASP A 174 -22.60 -14.81 -35.07
N LEU A 175 -23.00 -14.94 -36.36
CA LEU A 175 -23.88 -13.99 -37.04
C LEU A 175 -25.29 -13.92 -36.43
N ASN A 176 -25.68 -14.90 -35.64
CA ASN A 176 -26.96 -14.90 -34.89
C ASN A 176 -26.79 -14.25 -33.50
N ARG A 177 -25.60 -13.76 -33.20
CA ARG A 177 -25.20 -13.18 -31.90
C ARG A 177 -25.15 -14.20 -30.78
N GLU A 178 -24.99 -15.48 -31.07
CA GLU A 178 -24.72 -16.51 -30.07
C GLU A 178 -23.22 -16.60 -29.80
N LEU A 179 -22.84 -16.74 -28.52
CA LEU A 179 -21.45 -16.89 -28.06
C LEU A 179 -21.11 -18.36 -27.97
N SER A 180 -19.89 -18.72 -28.37
CA SER A 180 -19.35 -20.06 -28.24
C SER A 180 -17.88 -19.97 -27.86
N SER A 181 -17.46 -20.80 -26.88
CA SER A 181 -16.11 -20.82 -26.35
C SER A 181 -15.37 -22.09 -26.79
N PHE A 182 -14.08 -21.98 -26.99
CA PHE A 182 -13.21 -23.01 -27.53
C PHE A 182 -11.87 -23.07 -26.80
N ILE A 183 -11.31 -24.25 -26.66
CA ILE A 183 -9.87 -24.43 -26.45
C ILE A 183 -9.24 -24.66 -27.80
N VAL A 184 -8.37 -23.76 -28.22
CA VAL A 184 -7.56 -23.89 -29.44
C VAL A 184 -6.13 -24.24 -29.01
N THR A 185 -5.64 -25.38 -29.42
CA THR A 185 -4.28 -25.82 -29.09
C THR A 185 -3.40 -25.73 -30.34
N TYR A 186 -2.35 -24.93 -30.26
CA TYR A 186 -1.29 -24.91 -31.26
C TYR A 186 -0.19 -25.89 -30.87
N LYS A 187 -0.02 -26.92 -31.67
CA LYS A 187 1.01 -27.93 -31.49
C LYS A 187 2.33 -27.43 -32.04
N VAL A 188 3.18 -26.94 -31.15
CA VAL A 188 4.42 -26.26 -31.51
C VAL A 188 5.34 -27.11 -32.35
N ALA A 189 5.48 -28.43 -32.03
CA ALA A 189 6.34 -29.34 -32.76
C ALA A 189 5.80 -29.69 -34.15
N GLU A 190 4.50 -29.67 -34.38
CA GLU A 190 3.83 -30.09 -35.59
C GLU A 190 3.44 -28.92 -36.50
N GLY A 191 3.35 -27.71 -35.93
CA GLY A 191 2.95 -26.49 -36.64
C GLY A 191 1.48 -26.52 -37.08
N ASN A 192 0.59 -27.12 -36.29
CA ASN A 192 -0.83 -27.24 -36.61
C ASN A 192 -1.73 -26.97 -35.39
N PHE A 193 -3.02 -26.81 -35.65
CA PHE A 193 -4.02 -26.51 -34.62
C PHE A 193 -4.96 -27.69 -34.39
N GLU A 194 -5.33 -27.86 -33.12
CA GLU A 194 -6.50 -28.61 -32.69
C GLU A 194 -7.51 -27.67 -32.03
N CYS A 195 -8.79 -27.94 -32.21
CA CYS A 195 -9.86 -27.12 -31.63
C CYS A 195 -10.91 -27.99 -30.97
N VAL A 196 -11.25 -27.65 -29.74
CA VAL A 196 -12.30 -28.33 -28.97
C VAL A 196 -13.31 -27.32 -28.50
N ARG A 197 -14.60 -27.52 -28.82
CA ARG A 197 -15.67 -26.69 -28.35
C ARG A 197 -15.97 -26.97 -26.88
N ILE A 198 -16.06 -25.93 -26.08
CA ILE A 198 -16.44 -26.02 -24.67
C ILE A 198 -17.95 -26.28 -24.58
N SER A 199 -18.34 -27.25 -23.78
CA SER A 199 -19.73 -27.69 -23.62
C SER A 199 -20.66 -26.65 -22.97
N ARG A 200 -20.09 -25.70 -22.24
CA ARG A 200 -20.78 -24.57 -21.63
C ARG A 200 -20.15 -23.28 -22.16
N ASP A 201 -20.94 -22.48 -22.83
CA ASP A 201 -20.54 -21.12 -23.14
C ASP A 201 -20.52 -20.32 -21.81
N PHE A 202 -19.64 -19.35 -21.69
CA PHE A 202 -19.56 -18.47 -20.53
C PHE A 202 -20.44 -17.24 -20.75
N PRO A 203 -21.80 -17.34 -20.65
CA PRO A 203 -22.71 -16.26 -21.04
C PRO A 203 -22.61 -15.03 -20.11
N GLU A 204 -21.99 -15.18 -18.98
CA GLU A 204 -21.79 -14.13 -18.01
C GLU A 204 -20.65 -13.16 -18.37
N ILE A 205 -19.87 -13.50 -19.39
CA ILE A 205 -18.78 -12.66 -19.92
C ILE A 205 -19.31 -11.54 -20.84
N ARG A 206 -20.63 -11.44 -21.02
CA ARG A 206 -21.25 -10.46 -21.93
C ARG A 206 -21.00 -9.02 -21.49
N GLY A 207 -20.18 -8.29 -22.23
CA GLY A 207 -20.10 -6.83 -22.21
C GLY A 207 -18.80 -6.22 -21.68
N ASP A 208 -17.99 -6.94 -20.90
CA ASP A 208 -16.71 -6.45 -20.37
C ASP A 208 -15.71 -7.60 -20.16
N ILE A 209 -15.47 -8.31 -21.24
CA ILE A 209 -14.69 -9.57 -21.24
C ILE A 209 -13.24 -9.36 -20.75
N GLN A 210 -12.61 -8.26 -21.11
CA GLN A 210 -11.21 -7.97 -20.78
C GLN A 210 -10.88 -7.93 -19.29
N ASN A 211 -11.89 -7.79 -18.41
CA ASN A 211 -11.66 -7.62 -16.97
C ASN A 211 -12.25 -8.74 -16.10
N ASN A 212 -12.89 -9.75 -16.69
CA ASN A 212 -13.68 -10.72 -15.93
C ASN A 212 -13.07 -12.12 -15.83
N LEU A 213 -12.14 -12.47 -16.72
CA LEU A 213 -11.38 -13.73 -16.62
C LEU A 213 -10.14 -13.57 -15.76
N GLY A 214 -10.04 -14.42 -14.74
CA GLY A 214 -8.84 -14.59 -13.96
C GLY A 214 -7.77 -15.40 -14.73
N GLU A 215 -6.90 -16.08 -14.02
CA GLU A 215 -5.86 -16.91 -14.64
C GLU A 215 -6.49 -18.09 -15.39
N PHE A 216 -5.76 -18.55 -16.43
CA PHE A 216 -6.05 -19.76 -17.19
C PHE A 216 -4.80 -20.65 -17.13
N VAL A 217 -4.91 -21.78 -16.46
CA VAL A 217 -3.78 -22.67 -16.18
C VAL A 217 -4.07 -24.10 -16.60
N SER A 218 -3.02 -24.80 -17.04
CA SER A 218 -3.10 -26.21 -17.39
C SER A 218 -3.03 -27.07 -16.14
N GLY A 219 -3.90 -28.06 -16.06
CA GLY A 219 -3.89 -29.13 -15.07
C GLY A 219 -3.47 -30.45 -15.69
N LYS A 220 -3.55 -31.52 -14.89
CA LYS A 220 -3.23 -32.90 -15.36
C LYS A 220 -4.23 -33.40 -16.40
N ASN A 221 -3.78 -34.36 -17.21
CA ASN A 221 -4.61 -35.07 -18.20
C ASN A 221 -5.28 -34.15 -19.23
N GLY A 222 -4.64 -33.02 -19.57
CA GLY A 222 -5.16 -32.05 -20.54
C GLY A 222 -6.38 -31.24 -20.04
N SER A 223 -6.61 -31.18 -18.74
CA SER A 223 -7.60 -30.31 -18.16
C SER A 223 -7.06 -28.87 -18.00
N PHE A 224 -7.97 -27.92 -17.88
CA PHE A 224 -7.66 -26.51 -17.63
C PHE A 224 -8.50 -25.98 -16.49
N PHE A 225 -7.94 -24.99 -15.78
CA PHE A 225 -8.61 -24.31 -14.68
C PHE A 225 -8.68 -22.81 -14.99
N THR A 226 -9.81 -22.21 -14.66
CA THR A 226 -10.00 -20.75 -14.80
C THR A 226 -10.98 -20.20 -13.78
N SER A 227 -10.91 -18.90 -13.51
CA SER A 227 -11.89 -18.19 -12.68
C SER A 227 -12.54 -17.07 -13.47
N VAL A 228 -13.79 -16.75 -13.14
CA VAL A 228 -14.59 -15.71 -13.80
C VAL A 228 -15.22 -14.81 -12.74
N ARG A 229 -15.07 -13.51 -12.90
CA ARG A 229 -15.78 -12.52 -12.07
C ARG A 229 -17.16 -12.29 -12.64
N LYS A 230 -18.20 -12.43 -11.79
CA LYS A 230 -19.60 -12.20 -12.13
C LYS A 230 -20.17 -11.02 -11.36
N ALA A 231 -21.35 -10.53 -11.72
CA ALA A 231 -22.06 -9.50 -10.97
C ALA A 231 -22.35 -9.90 -9.51
N GLU A 232 -22.55 -11.19 -9.28
CA GLU A 232 -22.82 -11.81 -7.98
C GLU A 232 -21.60 -12.39 -7.26
N GLY A 233 -20.38 -12.14 -7.78
CA GLY A 233 -19.12 -12.64 -7.20
C GLY A 233 -18.31 -13.48 -8.18
N TYR A 234 -17.45 -14.37 -7.67
CA TYR A 234 -16.51 -15.17 -8.46
C TYR A 234 -17.00 -16.60 -8.62
N SER A 235 -16.71 -17.23 -9.77
CA SER A 235 -16.89 -18.66 -10.01
C SER A 235 -15.64 -19.22 -10.68
N SER A 236 -15.23 -20.41 -10.26
CA SER A 236 -14.09 -21.13 -10.86
C SER A 236 -14.55 -22.40 -11.56
N TYR A 237 -13.86 -22.77 -12.61
CA TYR A 237 -14.24 -23.88 -13.50
C TYR A 237 -13.06 -24.78 -13.84
N ILE A 238 -13.38 -26.07 -14.02
CA ILE A 238 -12.51 -27.04 -14.66
C ILE A 238 -13.04 -27.27 -16.06
N ILE A 239 -12.16 -27.21 -17.05
CA ILE A 239 -12.45 -27.52 -18.46
C ILE A 239 -11.67 -28.81 -18.80
N GLY A 240 -12.37 -29.89 -19.10
CA GLY A 240 -11.76 -31.14 -19.50
C GLY A 240 -11.16 -31.08 -20.90
N ALA A 241 -10.26 -32.00 -21.22
CA ALA A 241 -9.67 -32.15 -22.55
C ALA A 241 -10.72 -32.38 -23.67
N ASP A 242 -11.89 -32.88 -23.31
CA ASP A 242 -13.03 -33.09 -24.21
C ASP A 242 -13.96 -31.86 -24.31
N GLY A 243 -13.59 -30.77 -23.69
CA GLY A 243 -14.40 -29.53 -23.64
C GLY A 243 -15.53 -29.58 -22.61
N SER A 244 -15.65 -30.59 -21.78
CA SER A 244 -16.60 -30.63 -20.66
C SER A 244 -16.26 -29.56 -19.64
N VAL A 245 -17.28 -28.87 -19.09
CA VAL A 245 -17.09 -27.81 -18.09
C VAL A 245 -17.82 -28.17 -16.81
N SER A 246 -17.13 -28.05 -15.69
CA SER A 246 -17.69 -28.18 -14.35
C SER A 246 -17.32 -27.00 -13.47
N GLU A 247 -18.31 -26.42 -12.79
CA GLU A 247 -18.07 -25.39 -11.78
C GLU A 247 -17.49 -26.02 -10.50
N ILE A 248 -16.46 -25.39 -9.95
CA ILE A 248 -15.84 -25.82 -8.72
C ILE A 248 -16.66 -25.25 -7.55
N SER A 249 -17.52 -26.10 -6.97
CA SER A 249 -18.48 -25.67 -5.96
C SER A 249 -17.80 -25.14 -4.68
N SER A 250 -16.63 -25.65 -4.33
CA SER A 250 -15.83 -25.20 -3.18
C SER A 250 -15.26 -23.79 -3.36
N LEU A 251 -15.18 -23.30 -4.60
CA LEU A 251 -14.65 -21.96 -4.93
C LEU A 251 -15.73 -20.96 -5.35
N LYS A 252 -17.01 -21.28 -5.18
CA LYS A 252 -18.09 -20.35 -5.51
C LYS A 252 -18.07 -19.15 -4.59
N GLY A 253 -18.05 -17.95 -5.18
CA GLY A 253 -17.93 -16.68 -4.43
C GLY A 253 -16.51 -16.37 -3.93
N VAL A 254 -15.53 -17.23 -4.18
CA VAL A 254 -14.16 -17.06 -3.74
C VAL A 254 -13.40 -16.14 -4.70
N ASN A 255 -12.87 -15.04 -4.17
CA ASN A 255 -11.91 -14.19 -4.89
C ASN A 255 -10.54 -14.84 -4.86
N ILE A 256 -10.04 -15.28 -6.01
CA ILE A 256 -8.72 -15.87 -6.19
C ILE A 256 -7.77 -14.75 -6.59
N SER A 257 -6.68 -14.59 -5.84
CA SER A 257 -5.66 -13.57 -6.13
C SER A 257 -4.72 -14.01 -7.24
N SER A 258 -4.32 -15.28 -7.25
CA SER A 258 -3.50 -15.88 -8.28
C SER A 258 -3.82 -17.37 -8.41
N MET A 259 -3.67 -17.96 -9.60
CA MET A 259 -3.77 -19.39 -9.86
C MET A 259 -2.57 -19.84 -10.69
N PHE A 260 -1.93 -20.93 -10.31
CA PHE A 260 -0.70 -21.42 -10.93
C PHE A 260 -0.56 -22.93 -10.82
N THR A 261 0.32 -23.49 -11.64
CA THR A 261 0.65 -24.93 -11.58
C THR A 261 1.97 -25.11 -10.86
N TYR A 262 1.98 -25.98 -9.84
CA TYR A 262 3.16 -26.31 -9.08
C TYR A 262 3.13 -27.80 -8.71
N GLY A 263 4.26 -28.50 -8.94
CA GLY A 263 4.35 -29.93 -8.69
C GLY A 263 3.37 -30.77 -9.50
N GLY A 264 2.95 -30.28 -10.65
CA GLY A 264 1.94 -30.94 -11.49
C GLY A 264 0.52 -30.84 -10.92
N SER A 265 0.29 -30.07 -9.88
CA SER A 265 -1.02 -29.77 -9.32
C SER A 265 -1.37 -28.30 -9.53
N VAL A 266 -2.65 -27.97 -9.50
CA VAL A 266 -3.11 -26.58 -9.57
C VAL A 266 -3.24 -26.01 -8.17
N TRP A 267 -2.71 -24.83 -7.99
CA TRP A 267 -2.74 -24.08 -6.76
C TRP A 267 -3.39 -22.72 -6.99
N TYR A 268 -4.05 -22.18 -5.95
CA TYR A 268 -4.51 -20.80 -5.96
C TYR A 268 -4.16 -20.10 -4.66
N SER A 269 -3.96 -18.77 -4.71
CA SER A 269 -3.76 -17.93 -3.55
C SER A 269 -5.02 -17.14 -3.22
N ARG A 270 -5.24 -16.89 -1.93
CA ARG A 270 -6.36 -16.11 -1.43
C ARG A 270 -6.00 -15.40 -0.13
N TYR A 271 -6.52 -14.17 0.03
CA TYR A 271 -6.47 -13.42 1.27
C TYR A 271 -7.59 -13.83 2.23
N TYR A 272 -7.25 -14.00 3.49
CA TYR A 272 -8.16 -14.10 4.64
C TYR A 272 -7.89 -12.97 5.61
N ASN A 273 -8.73 -12.80 6.64
CA ASN A 273 -8.58 -11.73 7.63
C ASN A 273 -7.25 -11.76 8.39
N ASP A 274 -6.57 -12.90 8.39
CA ASP A 274 -5.31 -13.19 9.08
C ASP A 274 -4.10 -13.36 8.15
N GLY A 275 -4.26 -13.18 6.82
CA GLY A 275 -3.13 -13.27 5.87
C GLY A 275 -3.46 -13.93 4.54
N TYR A 276 -2.43 -14.14 3.73
CA TYR A 276 -2.52 -14.85 2.46
C TYR A 276 -2.22 -16.33 2.64
N TYR A 277 -2.99 -17.15 1.93
CA TYR A 277 -2.85 -18.61 1.91
C TYR A 277 -2.77 -19.12 0.50
N ILE A 278 -2.08 -20.26 0.29
CA ILE A 278 -2.21 -21.05 -0.92
C ILE A 278 -2.95 -22.36 -0.66
N PHE A 279 -3.66 -22.82 -1.67
CA PHE A 279 -4.48 -24.01 -1.63
C PHE A 279 -4.18 -24.89 -2.84
N GLU A 280 -3.89 -26.15 -2.60
CA GLU A 280 -3.87 -27.16 -3.64
C GLU A 280 -5.28 -27.66 -3.92
N ILE A 281 -5.62 -27.80 -5.20
CA ILE A 281 -6.87 -28.41 -5.63
C ILE A 281 -6.60 -29.63 -6.50
N ASP A 282 -7.44 -30.65 -6.33
CA ASP A 282 -7.38 -31.87 -7.13
C ASP A 282 -8.09 -31.70 -8.49
N GLU A 283 -8.08 -32.77 -9.29
CA GLU A 283 -8.72 -32.81 -10.62
C GLU A 283 -10.24 -32.59 -10.60
N LYS A 284 -10.87 -32.65 -9.41
CA LYS A 284 -12.29 -32.37 -9.19
C LYS A 284 -12.55 -30.97 -8.65
N GLY A 285 -11.48 -30.23 -8.34
CA GLY A 285 -11.53 -28.93 -7.71
C GLY A 285 -11.78 -28.95 -6.20
N GLU A 286 -11.58 -30.09 -5.55
CA GLU A 286 -11.65 -30.19 -4.11
C GLU A 286 -10.31 -29.76 -3.47
N VAL A 287 -10.37 -28.99 -2.38
CA VAL A 287 -9.17 -28.56 -1.66
C VAL A 287 -8.50 -29.75 -1.01
N VAL A 288 -7.25 -30.00 -1.39
CA VAL A 288 -6.41 -31.11 -0.89
C VAL A 288 -5.60 -30.67 0.31
N GLN A 289 -4.97 -29.49 0.22
CA GLN A 289 -4.22 -28.91 1.33
C GLN A 289 -4.27 -27.38 1.30
N ARG A 290 -3.94 -26.77 2.46
CA ARG A 290 -3.86 -25.33 2.68
C ARG A 290 -2.53 -25.03 3.35
N LYS A 291 -1.84 -23.98 2.91
CA LYS A 291 -0.59 -23.49 3.48
C LYS A 291 -0.71 -21.99 3.80
N PRO A 292 -0.32 -21.58 5.02
CA PRO A 292 -0.36 -20.17 5.43
C PRO A 292 0.81 -19.34 4.91
N ASP A 293 0.84 -18.09 5.27
CA ASP A 293 1.95 -17.14 5.16
C ASP A 293 2.53 -16.98 3.75
N PHE A 294 1.67 -17.17 2.75
CA PHE A 294 2.03 -16.95 1.36
C PHE A 294 2.19 -15.44 1.09
N PRO A 295 3.24 -14.99 0.38
CA PRO A 295 3.45 -13.58 0.10
C PRO A 295 2.28 -12.96 -0.68
N ASN A 296 1.94 -11.70 -0.34
CA ASN A 296 1.01 -10.93 -1.14
C ASN A 296 1.64 -10.60 -2.50
N GLY A 297 1.03 -11.06 -3.57
CA GLY A 297 1.52 -10.79 -4.92
C GLY A 297 1.06 -11.79 -5.96
N SER A 298 1.68 -11.71 -7.13
CA SER A 298 1.45 -12.62 -8.26
C SER A 298 2.60 -13.63 -8.38
N VAL A 299 2.25 -14.89 -8.67
CA VAL A 299 3.26 -15.92 -8.88
C VAL A 299 4.00 -15.67 -10.19
N SER A 300 5.32 -15.56 -10.10
CA SER A 300 6.23 -15.29 -11.22
C SER A 300 6.78 -16.56 -11.86
N GLY A 301 6.74 -17.67 -11.15
CA GLY A 301 7.28 -18.95 -11.60
C GLY A 301 7.86 -19.78 -10.46
N ILE A 302 8.82 -20.62 -10.75
CA ILE A 302 9.49 -21.54 -9.82
C ILE A 302 11.00 -21.35 -9.94
N ILE A 303 11.69 -21.20 -8.83
CA ILE A 303 13.16 -21.16 -8.74
C ILE A 303 13.61 -22.18 -7.69
N GLY A 304 14.60 -23.01 -8.01
CA GLY A 304 15.11 -24.01 -7.08
C GLY A 304 14.03 -24.95 -6.52
N GLY A 305 12.96 -25.15 -7.29
CA GLY A 305 11.82 -25.97 -6.90
C GLY A 305 10.80 -25.28 -5.98
N GLU A 306 10.93 -23.99 -5.68
CA GLU A 306 10.02 -23.25 -4.81
C GLU A 306 9.25 -22.15 -5.59
N PRO A 307 7.97 -21.88 -5.25
CA PRO A 307 7.20 -20.80 -5.86
C PRO A 307 7.81 -19.43 -5.61
N VAL A 308 7.93 -18.64 -6.67
CA VAL A 308 8.42 -17.26 -6.64
C VAL A 308 7.27 -16.30 -6.84
N VAL A 309 7.19 -15.29 -5.98
CA VAL A 309 6.11 -14.31 -5.93
C VAL A 309 6.66 -12.91 -6.14
N ARG A 310 6.10 -12.19 -7.09
CA ARG A 310 6.32 -10.75 -7.23
C ARG A 310 5.44 -10.01 -6.24
N GLY A 311 6.05 -9.45 -5.22
CA GLY A 311 5.43 -8.50 -4.30
C GLY A 311 5.60 -7.04 -4.75
N ASP A 312 5.08 -6.12 -3.95
CA ASP A 312 5.18 -4.68 -4.20
C ASP A 312 6.64 -4.19 -4.02
N THR A 313 7.36 -4.73 -3.03
CA THR A 313 8.71 -4.28 -2.66
C THR A 313 9.84 -5.08 -3.30
N GLY A 314 9.57 -6.26 -3.86
CA GLY A 314 10.59 -7.15 -4.38
C GLY A 314 10.06 -8.49 -4.85
N ILE A 315 10.97 -9.42 -4.99
CA ILE A 315 10.71 -10.83 -5.30
C ILE A 315 10.90 -11.66 -4.03
N PHE A 316 9.93 -12.51 -3.77
CA PHE A 316 9.91 -13.43 -2.63
C PHE A 316 9.91 -14.87 -3.11
N VAL A 317 10.51 -15.74 -2.34
CA VAL A 317 10.39 -17.18 -2.50
C VAL A 317 9.62 -17.75 -1.32
N TYR A 318 8.73 -18.68 -1.59
CA TYR A 318 7.92 -19.33 -0.56
C TYR A 318 8.31 -20.79 -0.45
N ASN A 319 8.72 -21.21 0.75
CA ASN A 319 9.01 -22.59 1.05
C ASN A 319 7.76 -23.28 1.60
N PRO A 320 7.10 -24.15 0.83
CA PRO A 320 5.87 -24.80 1.29
C PRO A 320 6.07 -25.84 2.39
N ASP A 321 7.30 -26.30 2.65
CA ASP A 321 7.61 -27.27 3.71
C ASP A 321 7.75 -26.58 5.07
N THR A 322 8.45 -25.46 5.13
CA THR A 322 8.59 -24.65 6.34
C THR A 322 7.42 -23.69 6.55
N GLU A 323 6.66 -23.44 5.49
CA GLU A 323 5.56 -22.45 5.45
C GLU A 323 6.06 -21.02 5.68
N GLU A 324 7.28 -20.71 5.23
CA GLU A 324 7.94 -19.43 5.39
C GLU A 324 8.20 -18.78 4.03
N ALA A 325 8.13 -17.46 3.98
CA ALA A 325 8.51 -16.66 2.83
C ALA A 325 9.79 -15.90 3.12
N GLU A 326 10.71 -15.89 2.16
CA GLU A 326 11.95 -15.12 2.21
C GLU A 326 12.02 -14.14 1.03
N GLU A 327 12.54 -12.94 1.28
CA GLU A 327 12.84 -11.99 0.22
C GLU A 327 14.08 -12.44 -0.55
N LEU A 328 13.92 -12.68 -1.84
CA LEU A 328 15.02 -13.05 -2.72
C LEU A 328 15.87 -11.81 -3.06
N PHE A 329 15.20 -10.71 -3.36
CA PHE A 329 15.76 -9.36 -3.46
C PHE A 329 14.64 -8.32 -3.45
N SER A 330 14.96 -7.10 -2.99
CA SER A 330 14.07 -5.94 -3.14
C SER A 330 14.43 -5.14 -4.41
N TRP A 331 13.41 -4.53 -5.02
CA TRP A 331 13.61 -3.69 -6.22
C TRP A 331 14.61 -2.56 -5.95
N ILE A 332 14.45 -1.91 -4.82
CA ILE A 332 15.26 -0.77 -4.43
C ILE A 332 16.75 -1.12 -4.27
N ASN A 333 17.06 -2.30 -3.70
CA ASN A 333 18.44 -2.72 -3.44
C ASN A 333 19.16 -3.28 -4.69
N ILE A 334 18.44 -3.37 -5.81
CA ILE A 334 19.04 -3.62 -7.12
C ILE A 334 18.91 -2.42 -8.06
N ASP A 335 18.69 -1.23 -7.50
CA ASP A 335 18.53 0.04 -8.22
C ASP A 335 17.41 0.04 -9.26
N MET A 336 16.30 -0.64 -8.97
CA MET A 336 15.11 -0.69 -9.81
C MET A 336 13.91 -0.03 -9.11
N LEU A 337 13.16 0.79 -9.85
CA LEU A 337 11.87 1.30 -9.38
C LEU A 337 10.78 0.22 -9.50
N SER A 338 9.99 0.02 -8.45
CA SER A 338 8.82 -0.87 -8.49
C SER A 338 7.69 -0.28 -9.32
N ALA A 339 7.62 1.06 -9.40
CA ALA A 339 6.63 1.78 -10.20
C ALA A 339 6.68 1.38 -11.67
N GLY A 340 5.53 1.06 -12.25
CA GLY A 340 5.41 0.65 -13.65
C GLY A 340 5.79 -0.81 -13.91
N ILE A 341 6.17 -1.61 -12.91
CA ILE A 341 6.32 -3.06 -13.05
C ILE A 341 4.92 -3.67 -13.12
N TRP A 342 4.55 -4.18 -14.27
CA TRP A 342 3.28 -4.89 -14.46
C TRP A 342 3.37 -6.34 -14.04
N ASN A 343 4.48 -6.98 -14.41
CA ASN A 343 4.70 -8.38 -14.10
C ASN A 343 6.18 -8.72 -14.01
N ALA A 344 6.47 -9.85 -13.39
CA ALA A 344 7.79 -10.46 -13.40
C ALA A 344 7.61 -11.95 -13.69
N TYR A 345 8.52 -12.52 -14.47
CA TYR A 345 8.46 -13.91 -14.89
C TYR A 345 9.81 -14.58 -14.68
N VAL A 346 9.82 -15.73 -14.04
CA VAL A 346 11.01 -16.56 -13.95
C VAL A 346 11.32 -17.12 -15.34
N VAL A 347 12.49 -16.76 -15.86
CA VAL A 347 13.03 -17.31 -17.11
C VAL A 347 13.71 -18.65 -16.84
N ASN A 348 14.57 -18.67 -15.84
CA ASN A 348 15.21 -19.88 -15.29
C ASN A 348 15.69 -19.58 -13.86
N ASP A 349 16.36 -20.54 -13.20
CA ASP A 349 16.80 -20.40 -11.80
C ASP A 349 17.74 -19.21 -11.56
N ASP A 350 18.38 -18.67 -12.58
CA ASP A 350 19.32 -17.58 -12.49
C ASP A 350 18.85 -16.28 -13.17
N CYS A 351 17.59 -16.21 -13.65
CA CYS A 351 17.09 -15.06 -14.42
C CYS A 351 15.59 -14.82 -14.25
N ILE A 352 15.23 -13.58 -14.04
CA ILE A 352 13.86 -13.06 -13.98
C ILE A 352 13.69 -11.94 -15.00
N ALA A 353 12.65 -12.03 -15.85
CA ALA A 353 12.24 -10.96 -16.75
C ALA A 353 11.23 -10.05 -16.04
N VAL A 354 11.47 -8.76 -16.03
CA VAL A 354 10.61 -7.73 -15.43
C VAL A 354 9.95 -6.92 -16.54
N VAL A 355 8.64 -6.98 -16.63
CA VAL A 355 7.85 -6.31 -17.68
C VAL A 355 7.28 -5.00 -17.14
N ARG A 356 7.59 -3.91 -17.83
CA ARG A 356 7.07 -2.57 -17.59
C ARG A 356 6.11 -2.15 -18.70
N ASN A 357 5.60 -0.91 -18.64
CA ASN A 357 4.69 -0.36 -19.66
C ASN A 357 5.28 -0.37 -21.08
N ASP A 358 6.58 -0.11 -21.20
CA ASP A 358 7.27 0.17 -22.47
C ASP A 358 8.59 -0.59 -22.61
N SER A 359 8.99 -1.35 -21.59
CA SER A 359 10.29 -2.04 -21.57
C SER A 359 10.22 -3.39 -20.88
N ILE A 360 11.20 -4.21 -21.17
CA ILE A 360 11.48 -5.46 -20.45
C ILE A 360 12.93 -5.40 -20.00
N GLU A 361 13.09 -5.53 -18.70
CA GLU A 361 14.38 -5.58 -18.03
C GLU A 361 14.63 -6.99 -17.50
N PHE A 362 15.88 -7.36 -17.31
CA PHE A 362 16.23 -8.66 -16.77
C PHE A 362 17.02 -8.48 -15.48
N VAL A 363 16.69 -9.30 -14.50
CA VAL A 363 17.42 -9.44 -13.24
C VAL A 363 18.08 -10.81 -13.23
N GLU A 364 19.36 -10.85 -12.90
CA GLU A 364 20.16 -12.06 -12.95
C GLU A 364 20.83 -12.36 -11.62
N ARG A 365 21.00 -13.64 -11.35
CA ARG A 365 21.76 -14.18 -10.25
C ARG A 365 23.20 -14.44 -10.71
N ILE A 366 24.18 -13.82 -10.06
CA ILE A 366 25.59 -14.02 -10.37
C ILE A 366 26.39 -14.38 -9.12
N LYS A 367 27.52 -15.08 -9.29
CA LYS A 367 28.40 -15.36 -8.15
C LYS A 367 29.00 -14.07 -7.59
N LYS A 368 29.06 -13.97 -6.26
CA LYS A 368 29.72 -12.86 -5.57
C LYS A 368 31.20 -12.70 -6.02
N THR A 369 31.86 -13.78 -6.40
CA THR A 369 33.23 -13.74 -6.95
C THR A 369 33.33 -13.09 -8.33
N ASP A 370 32.26 -13.11 -9.10
CA ASP A 370 32.18 -12.56 -10.45
C ASP A 370 31.52 -11.17 -10.43
N TYR A 371 30.93 -10.81 -9.29
CA TYR A 371 30.37 -9.50 -9.04
C TYR A 371 31.52 -8.54 -8.79
N VAL A 372 31.65 -7.55 -9.67
CA VAL A 372 32.52 -6.40 -9.38
C VAL A 372 31.79 -5.65 -8.28
N ALA A 373 32.32 -5.75 -7.05
CA ALA A 373 31.77 -5.03 -5.92
C ALA A 373 31.65 -3.55 -6.29
N ASP A 374 30.56 -2.97 -5.91
CA ASP A 374 30.40 -1.53 -6.00
C ASP A 374 31.47 -0.89 -5.13
N ASP A 375 32.42 -0.16 -5.73
CA ASP A 375 33.53 0.49 -5.00
C ASP A 375 33.03 1.74 -4.26
N ARG A 376 31.75 2.11 -4.41
CA ARG A 376 31.14 3.25 -3.72
C ARG A 376 31.04 2.99 -2.22
N GLU A 377 31.10 4.07 -1.46
CA GLU A 377 30.89 4.02 -0.01
C GLU A 377 29.40 3.70 0.28
N GLU A 378 29.16 2.61 1.02
CA GLU A 378 27.81 2.17 1.36
C GLU A 378 27.20 3.04 2.45
N ILE A 379 25.94 3.44 2.25
CA ILE A 379 25.09 4.17 3.19
C ILE A 379 23.83 3.34 3.42
N VAL A 380 23.49 3.08 4.67
CA VAL A 380 22.28 2.33 5.01
C VAL A 380 21.16 3.30 5.40
N LEU A 381 20.08 3.28 4.67
CA LEU A 381 18.83 3.98 5.02
C LEU A 381 17.88 3.00 5.71
N GLY A 382 17.52 3.28 6.96
CA GLY A 382 16.51 2.54 7.69
C GLY A 382 15.13 3.15 7.50
N CYS A 383 14.13 2.33 7.22
CA CYS A 383 12.74 2.75 7.16
C CYS A 383 11.84 1.70 7.83
N LEU A 384 10.67 2.12 8.29
CA LEU A 384 9.70 1.14 8.79
C LEU A 384 9.10 0.36 7.62
N TYR A 385 8.67 1.08 6.58
CA TYR A 385 8.12 0.51 5.35
C TYR A 385 8.85 1.13 4.15
N GLY A 386 9.31 0.32 3.20
CA GLY A 386 9.78 0.85 1.92
C GLY A 386 8.60 1.54 1.19
N SER A 387 8.62 2.86 1.09
CA SER A 387 7.63 3.64 0.33
C SER A 387 8.12 3.91 -1.10
N GLY A 388 7.21 4.29 -2.00
CA GLY A 388 7.57 4.67 -3.37
C GLY A 388 8.48 5.90 -3.42
N ASP A 389 8.37 6.80 -2.44
CA ASP A 389 9.19 8.01 -2.36
C ASP A 389 10.60 7.70 -1.89
N VAL A 390 10.76 6.84 -0.87
CA VAL A 390 12.07 6.30 -0.46
C VAL A 390 12.74 5.59 -1.62
N GLU A 391 12.00 4.75 -2.34
CA GLU A 391 12.50 4.01 -3.49
C GLU A 391 13.00 4.94 -4.61
N ARG A 392 12.22 5.95 -4.97
CA ARG A 392 12.58 6.94 -5.99
C ARG A 392 13.87 7.67 -5.60
N ASN A 393 13.91 8.24 -4.40
CA ASN A 393 15.06 9.00 -3.92
C ASN A 393 16.35 8.15 -3.93
N VAL A 394 16.27 6.91 -3.46
CA VAL A 394 17.43 6.00 -3.40
C VAL A 394 17.90 5.60 -4.81
N VAL A 395 16.99 5.13 -5.66
CA VAL A 395 17.35 4.66 -6.99
C VAL A 395 17.91 5.79 -7.86
N GLU A 396 17.32 6.99 -7.80
CA GLU A 396 17.79 8.14 -8.55
C GLU A 396 19.13 8.66 -8.01
N PHE A 397 19.31 8.72 -6.69
CA PHE A 397 20.59 9.06 -6.09
C PHE A 397 21.70 8.08 -6.54
N ASN A 398 21.46 6.78 -6.40
CA ASN A 398 22.43 5.75 -6.76
C ASN A 398 22.84 5.81 -8.23
N LYS A 399 21.94 6.26 -9.11
CA LYS A 399 22.19 6.44 -10.55
C LYS A 399 22.83 7.78 -10.92
N SER A 400 22.75 8.80 -10.06
CA SER A 400 23.17 10.16 -10.36
C SER A 400 24.67 10.42 -10.10
N GLN A 401 25.32 9.59 -9.31
CA GLN A 401 26.71 9.78 -8.85
C GLN A 401 27.42 8.44 -8.64
N ASP A 402 28.75 8.46 -8.43
CA ASP A 402 29.63 7.29 -8.37
C ASP A 402 30.46 7.20 -7.07
N LYS A 403 30.17 8.04 -6.05
CA LYS A 403 30.86 8.06 -4.77
C LYS A 403 30.18 7.22 -3.70
N TYR A 404 28.86 7.26 -3.65
CA TYR A 404 28.05 6.63 -2.61
C TYR A 404 27.02 5.66 -3.20
N HIS A 405 26.67 4.64 -2.42
CA HIS A 405 25.56 3.73 -2.74
C HIS A 405 24.66 3.57 -1.52
N VAL A 406 23.41 3.95 -1.65
CA VAL A 406 22.41 3.81 -0.58
C VAL A 406 21.72 2.47 -0.72
N THR A 407 21.73 1.67 0.35
CA THR A 407 20.95 0.45 0.49
C THR A 407 19.83 0.68 1.52
N VAL A 408 18.68 0.03 1.32
CA VAL A 408 17.52 0.21 2.20
C VAL A 408 17.34 -0.99 3.11
N LYS A 409 17.20 -0.73 4.41
CA LYS A 409 16.82 -1.68 5.43
C LYS A 409 15.39 -1.39 5.90
N ALA A 410 14.40 -2.10 5.34
CA ALA A 410 13.03 -2.04 5.82
C ALA A 410 12.86 -2.97 7.05
N TYR A 411 12.36 -2.41 8.15
CA TYR A 411 12.13 -3.17 9.39
C TYR A 411 10.82 -3.96 9.36
N ASN A 412 9.87 -3.53 8.50
CA ASN A 412 8.63 -4.23 8.22
C ASN A 412 8.53 -4.47 6.70
N ASN A 413 8.62 -5.71 6.29
CA ASN A 413 8.45 -6.11 4.89
C ASN A 413 7.00 -6.51 4.64
N ARG A 414 6.08 -5.67 4.55
CA ARG A 414 4.61 -5.85 4.32
C ARG A 414 4.10 -7.25 3.89
N SER A 415 5.00 -8.18 3.63
CA SER A 415 4.72 -9.57 3.24
C SER A 415 4.63 -10.54 4.42
N SER A 416 4.97 -10.12 5.64
CA SER A 416 4.96 -10.93 6.86
C SER A 416 3.94 -10.38 7.85
N GLU A 417 3.53 -11.20 8.81
CA GLU A 417 2.71 -10.80 9.96
C GLU A 417 3.45 -9.87 10.95
N THR A 418 4.61 -9.31 10.55
CA THR A 418 5.37 -8.40 11.39
C THR A 418 4.52 -7.19 11.74
N THR A 419 4.19 -7.04 13.01
CA THR A 419 3.49 -5.86 13.50
C THR A 419 4.41 -4.64 13.52
N THR A 420 3.82 -3.44 13.57
CA THR A 420 4.59 -2.20 13.75
C THR A 420 5.46 -2.26 15.00
N ASP A 421 4.95 -2.83 16.10
CA ASP A 421 5.69 -2.98 17.35
C ASP A 421 6.90 -3.90 17.23
N GLU A 422 6.76 -5.01 16.50
CA GLU A 422 7.88 -5.92 16.22
C GLU A 422 8.94 -5.27 15.35
N ALA A 423 8.54 -4.50 14.34
CA ALA A 423 9.45 -3.74 13.49
C ALA A 423 10.20 -2.67 14.31
N MET A 424 9.49 -1.94 15.18
CA MET A 424 10.11 -0.98 16.11
C MET A 424 11.06 -1.65 17.11
N ASN A 425 10.73 -2.84 17.60
CA ASN A 425 11.62 -3.62 18.46
C ASN A 425 12.90 -4.04 17.73
N ARG A 426 12.82 -4.44 16.45
CA ARG A 426 14.01 -4.74 15.62
C ARG A 426 14.89 -3.53 15.43
N PHE A 427 14.29 -2.37 15.14
CA PHE A 427 15.03 -1.10 15.06
C PHE A 427 15.74 -0.77 16.37
N ASN A 428 15.04 -0.84 17.51
CA ASN A 428 15.61 -0.58 18.83
C ASN A 428 16.76 -1.56 19.17
N LEU A 429 16.65 -2.82 18.74
CA LEU A 429 17.72 -3.81 18.90
C LEU A 429 18.97 -3.45 18.08
N ASP A 430 18.80 -2.95 16.86
CA ASP A 430 19.89 -2.47 16.04
C ASP A 430 20.58 -1.26 16.67
N LEU A 431 19.80 -0.29 17.17
CA LEU A 431 20.36 0.84 17.93
C LEU A 431 21.20 0.36 19.11
N ALA A 432 20.66 -0.55 19.92
CA ALA A 432 21.34 -1.07 21.12
C ALA A 432 22.58 -1.92 20.79
N SER A 433 22.62 -2.58 19.62
CA SER A 433 23.74 -3.44 19.19
C SER A 433 24.81 -2.70 18.37
N GLY A 434 24.62 -1.39 18.13
CA GLY A 434 25.53 -0.58 17.31
C GLY A 434 25.44 -0.88 15.81
N LYS A 435 24.29 -1.37 15.36
CA LYS A 435 23.94 -1.62 13.95
C LYS A 435 22.90 -0.63 13.42
N ALA A 436 22.85 0.56 14.02
CA ALA A 436 21.96 1.62 13.55
C ALA A 436 22.22 1.93 12.07
N PRO A 437 21.20 2.27 11.28
CA PRO A 437 21.39 2.77 9.92
C PRO A 437 22.13 4.12 9.96
N ASP A 438 22.62 4.59 8.82
CA ASP A 438 23.22 5.91 8.67
C ASP A 438 22.18 7.01 8.57
N ILE A 439 21.11 6.73 7.87
CA ILE A 439 19.95 7.60 7.63
C ILE A 439 18.69 6.89 8.12
N MET A 440 17.72 7.64 8.58
CA MET A 440 16.41 7.12 8.93
C MET A 440 15.29 7.91 8.25
N ASP A 441 14.38 7.21 7.58
CA ASP A 441 13.05 7.73 7.25
C ASP A 441 12.25 7.85 8.55
N ILE A 442 11.83 9.08 8.87
CA ILE A 442 11.31 9.40 10.20
C ILE A 442 9.80 9.24 10.35
N GLN A 443 9.07 8.95 9.29
CA GLN A 443 7.61 9.00 9.24
C GLN A 443 6.91 8.32 10.43
N TYR A 444 7.48 7.24 10.95
CA TYR A 444 6.84 6.41 11.99
C TYR A 444 7.58 6.43 13.33
N PHE A 445 8.65 7.20 13.46
CA PHE A 445 9.51 7.18 14.64
C PHE A 445 9.18 8.27 15.65
N ASP A 446 9.50 8.02 16.92
CA ASP A 446 9.38 8.99 18.00
C ASP A 446 10.60 9.92 17.99
N MET A 447 10.51 11.03 17.25
CA MET A 447 11.62 11.96 17.07
C MET A 447 11.99 12.70 18.36
N GLU A 448 11.02 12.99 19.21
CA GLU A 448 11.27 13.63 20.51
C GLU A 448 12.21 12.76 21.36
N ASN A 449 11.92 11.47 21.47
CA ASN A 449 12.75 10.51 22.22
C ASN A 449 14.15 10.37 21.59
N LEU A 450 14.25 10.33 20.25
CA LEU A 450 15.53 10.18 19.55
C LEU A 450 16.41 11.44 19.72
N VAL A 451 15.82 12.63 19.67
CA VAL A 451 16.53 13.91 19.92
C VAL A 451 17.00 13.99 21.37
N HIS A 452 16.13 13.74 22.37
CA HIS A 452 16.49 13.78 23.78
C HIS A 452 17.60 12.78 24.11
N LYS A 453 17.63 11.61 23.45
CA LYS A 453 18.70 10.62 23.59
C LYS A 453 19.94 10.92 22.75
N ARG A 454 19.95 12.01 21.99
CA ARG A 454 21.03 12.43 21.09
C ARG A 454 21.39 11.36 20.07
N LEU A 455 20.39 10.69 19.50
CA LEU A 455 20.57 9.63 18.51
C LEU A 455 20.50 10.15 17.07
N VAL A 456 20.12 11.39 16.87
CA VAL A 456 20.08 12.08 15.57
C VAL A 456 20.97 13.32 15.59
N GLU A 457 21.47 13.70 14.42
CA GLU A 457 22.27 14.89 14.21
C GLU A 457 21.40 16.15 14.08
N ASN A 458 22.00 17.32 14.35
CA ASN A 458 21.40 18.61 14.06
C ASN A 458 21.68 18.98 12.60
N LEU A 459 20.66 19.03 11.76
CA LEU A 459 20.84 19.37 10.33
C LEU A 459 21.22 20.85 10.12
N GLU A 460 21.01 21.72 11.09
CA GLU A 460 21.46 23.11 11.03
C GLU A 460 22.97 23.21 10.77
N ASP A 461 23.77 22.35 11.43
CA ASP A 461 25.24 22.32 11.27
C ASP A 461 25.66 21.98 9.84
N TYR A 462 24.87 21.13 9.16
CA TYR A 462 25.10 20.72 7.75
C TYR A 462 24.67 21.82 6.77
N ILE A 463 23.51 22.45 7.01
CA ILE A 463 23.04 23.59 6.20
C ILE A 463 24.03 24.75 6.25
N GLU A 464 24.52 25.11 7.47
CA GLU A 464 25.50 26.20 7.63
C GLU A 464 26.84 25.91 6.91
N ALA A 465 27.22 24.64 6.78
CA ALA A 465 28.45 24.23 6.12
C ALA A 465 28.30 24.05 4.61
N ASP A 466 27.09 23.91 4.09
CA ASP A 466 26.80 23.66 2.67
C ASP A 466 26.76 24.97 1.88
N ALA A 467 27.19 24.92 0.63
CA ALA A 467 27.18 26.10 -0.26
C ALA A 467 25.93 26.18 -1.16
N ASP A 468 25.21 25.09 -1.29
CA ASP A 468 24.12 24.93 -2.26
C ASP A 468 22.74 24.96 -1.59
N ILE A 469 22.66 24.83 -0.26
CA ILE A 469 21.44 24.87 0.53
C ILE A 469 21.52 25.95 1.62
N SER A 470 20.43 26.69 1.80
CA SER A 470 20.30 27.70 2.85
C SER A 470 19.01 27.47 3.64
N ARG A 471 19.03 27.74 4.95
CA ARG A 471 17.84 27.75 5.78
C ARG A 471 16.74 28.66 5.20
N GLU A 472 17.15 29.75 4.54
CA GLU A 472 16.22 30.74 3.94
C GLU A 472 15.43 30.15 2.76
N ASP A 473 15.87 29.01 2.19
CA ASP A 473 15.17 28.33 1.09
C ASP A 473 13.90 27.61 1.56
N TYR A 474 13.75 27.38 2.89
CA TYR A 474 12.67 26.60 3.47
C TYR A 474 11.70 27.45 4.31
N ILE A 475 10.46 26.95 4.45
CA ILE A 475 9.39 27.60 5.22
C ILE A 475 9.72 27.54 6.71
N GLU A 476 9.91 28.72 7.33
CA GLU A 476 10.39 28.84 8.72
C GLU A 476 9.45 28.18 9.74
N GLY A 477 8.12 28.28 9.56
CA GLY A 477 7.16 27.63 10.45
C GLY A 477 7.28 26.11 10.44
N VAL A 478 7.55 25.52 9.26
CA VAL A 478 7.79 24.07 9.09
C VAL A 478 9.11 23.66 9.75
N LEU A 479 10.19 24.43 9.54
CA LEU A 479 11.48 24.14 10.20
C LEU A 479 11.37 24.21 11.73
N LYS A 480 10.62 25.19 12.26
CA LYS A 480 10.36 25.27 13.70
C LYS A 480 9.62 24.05 14.23
N ALA A 481 8.61 23.54 13.49
CA ALA A 481 7.90 22.34 13.86
C ALA A 481 8.82 21.10 13.87
N CYS A 482 9.89 21.11 13.06
CA CYS A 482 10.89 20.05 12.97
C CYS A 482 12.13 20.30 13.86
N THR A 483 12.05 21.23 14.82
CA THR A 483 13.13 21.57 15.76
C THR A 483 12.68 21.24 17.18
N ILE A 484 13.44 20.39 17.86
CA ILE A 484 13.24 20.01 19.26
C ILE A 484 14.55 20.30 20.01
N ASP A 485 14.50 21.01 21.15
CA ASP A 485 15.66 21.37 21.97
C ASP A 485 16.82 21.98 21.14
N ASP A 486 16.50 22.90 20.26
CA ASP A 486 17.43 23.55 19.31
C ASP A 486 18.09 22.59 18.30
N VAL A 487 17.58 21.35 18.14
CA VAL A 487 18.01 20.38 17.14
C VAL A 487 17.02 20.34 15.99
N LEU A 488 17.40 20.84 14.84
CA LEU A 488 16.66 20.63 13.59
C LEU A 488 16.92 19.18 13.14
N PHE A 489 16.00 18.28 13.46
CA PHE A 489 16.20 16.85 13.19
C PHE A 489 15.90 16.44 11.75
N THR A 490 15.12 17.25 11.00
CA THR A 490 14.77 17.00 9.59
C THR A 490 14.32 18.26 8.86
N ILE A 491 14.29 18.18 7.52
CA ILE A 491 13.58 19.08 6.62
C ILE A 491 12.61 18.21 5.83
N PRO A 492 11.28 18.37 6.00
CA PRO A 492 10.33 17.52 5.28
C PRO A 492 10.27 17.91 3.80
N MET A 493 10.51 16.93 2.93
CA MET A 493 10.29 17.07 1.49
C MET A 493 8.80 17.14 1.20
N GLU A 494 8.02 16.32 1.93
CA GLU A 494 6.58 16.25 1.80
C GLU A 494 5.89 16.23 3.16
N PHE A 495 4.83 17.02 3.28
CA PHE A 495 3.99 17.08 4.47
C PHE A 495 2.54 17.41 4.14
N MET A 496 1.66 17.15 5.10
CA MET A 496 0.26 17.55 5.14
C MET A 496 0.02 18.39 6.38
N VAL A 497 -1.10 19.11 6.42
CA VAL A 497 -1.51 19.86 7.63
C VAL A 497 -2.86 19.32 8.09
N TYR A 498 -2.95 18.97 9.37
CA TYR A 498 -4.22 18.58 9.98
C TYR A 498 -4.72 19.69 10.92
N SER A 499 -6.04 19.83 10.97
CA SER A 499 -6.67 20.92 11.71
C SER A 499 -8.11 20.57 12.07
N TYR A 500 -8.73 21.40 12.90
CA TYR A 500 -10.17 21.42 13.11
C TYR A 500 -10.80 22.61 12.38
N ALA A 501 -11.94 22.37 11.76
CA ALA A 501 -12.76 23.41 11.14
C ALA A 501 -14.23 23.23 11.50
N GLY A 502 -14.99 24.32 11.43
CA GLY A 502 -16.41 24.31 11.71
C GLY A 502 -17.12 25.59 11.30
N ARG A 503 -18.40 25.76 11.69
CA ARG A 503 -19.22 26.93 11.34
C ARG A 503 -18.75 28.18 12.07
N ALA A 504 -18.36 29.20 11.31
CA ALA A 504 -17.96 30.51 11.87
C ALA A 504 -19.08 31.19 12.67
N SER A 505 -20.33 31.09 12.18
CA SER A 505 -21.50 31.65 12.88
C SER A 505 -21.74 31.05 14.28
N GLU A 506 -21.23 29.85 14.53
CA GLU A 506 -21.37 29.18 15.81
C GLU A 506 -20.09 29.21 16.67
N LEU A 507 -18.92 29.07 16.04
CA LEU A 507 -17.63 29.00 16.75
C LEU A 507 -16.89 30.35 16.85
N GLY A 508 -17.39 31.40 16.18
CA GLY A 508 -16.69 32.66 16.01
C GLY A 508 -15.67 32.60 14.86
N GLU A 509 -15.29 33.80 14.39
CA GLU A 509 -14.44 33.96 13.19
C GLU A 509 -12.94 33.83 13.49
N GLU A 510 -12.52 33.92 14.74
CA GLU A 510 -11.09 33.90 15.12
C GLU A 510 -10.59 32.44 15.25
N PRO A 511 -9.38 32.12 14.76
CA PRO A 511 -8.75 30.85 14.98
C PRO A 511 -8.30 30.64 16.43
N GLY A 512 -8.02 29.42 16.82
CA GLY A 512 -7.61 29.06 18.18
C GLY A 512 -8.79 28.89 19.15
N TRP A 513 -8.62 28.07 20.16
CA TRP A 513 -9.58 27.78 21.23
C TRP A 513 -8.98 26.93 22.34
N THR A 514 -9.71 26.85 23.47
CA THR A 514 -9.38 26.00 24.63
C THR A 514 -10.40 24.88 24.81
N LEU A 515 -10.11 23.92 25.68
CA LEU A 515 -11.09 22.90 26.08
C LEU A 515 -12.34 23.51 26.72
N GLU A 516 -12.19 24.60 27.46
CA GLU A 516 -13.33 25.29 28.08
C GLU A 516 -14.21 26.01 27.04
N ASP A 517 -13.61 26.52 25.94
CA ASP A 517 -14.38 27.08 24.82
C ASP A 517 -15.23 25.98 24.16
N ILE A 518 -14.65 24.83 23.94
CA ILE A 518 -15.36 23.66 23.37
C ILE A 518 -16.51 23.25 24.30
N LYS A 519 -16.25 23.12 25.61
CA LYS A 519 -17.27 22.80 26.60
C LYS A 519 -18.40 23.81 26.60
N SER A 520 -18.07 25.12 26.69
CA SER A 520 -19.04 26.21 26.70
C SER A 520 -19.91 26.21 25.45
N TYR A 521 -19.31 25.87 24.29
CA TYR A 521 -20.02 25.68 23.04
C TYR A 521 -20.99 24.51 23.15
N LEU A 522 -20.54 23.35 23.69
CA LEU A 522 -21.35 22.15 23.85
C LEU A 522 -22.50 22.32 24.85
N GLU A 523 -22.41 23.11 25.86
CA GLU A 523 -23.46 23.36 26.86
C GLU A 523 -24.67 24.14 26.30
N ASN A 524 -24.48 24.96 25.26
CA ASN A 524 -25.48 25.86 24.74
C ASN A 524 -26.41 25.33 23.66
N GLY A 525 -26.52 24.01 23.42
CA GLY A 525 -27.38 23.46 22.39
C GLY A 525 -27.51 21.94 22.34
N ASP A 526 -28.27 21.40 21.39
CA ASP A 526 -28.56 19.98 21.18
C ASP A 526 -27.38 19.28 20.44
N LYS A 527 -26.29 18.92 21.17
CA LYS A 527 -24.94 18.89 20.64
C LYS A 527 -24.18 17.58 20.68
N VAL A 528 -24.90 16.46 20.86
CA VAL A 528 -24.32 15.10 20.69
C VAL A 528 -23.69 14.91 19.29
N LYS A 529 -24.02 15.80 18.35
CA LYS A 529 -23.53 15.76 16.96
C LYS A 529 -22.44 16.79 16.65
N ALA A 530 -21.93 17.52 17.64
CA ALA A 530 -21.09 18.67 17.39
C ALA A 530 -19.67 18.32 16.95
N LEU A 531 -19.11 17.27 17.51
CA LEU A 531 -17.84 16.69 17.10
C LEU A 531 -18.12 15.43 16.27
N HIS A 532 -17.69 15.41 15.02
CA HIS A 532 -17.76 14.24 14.17
C HIS A 532 -16.65 13.25 14.54
N SER A 533 -16.70 12.71 15.76
CA SER A 533 -15.68 11.83 16.35
C SER A 533 -16.30 10.85 17.32
N THR A 534 -15.59 9.78 17.63
CA THR A 534 -15.90 8.91 18.78
C THR A 534 -15.15 9.38 20.02
N ARG A 535 -15.59 8.98 21.22
CA ARG A 535 -14.89 9.35 22.45
C ARG A 535 -13.44 8.87 22.48
N GLU A 536 -13.15 7.73 21.87
CA GLU A 536 -11.83 7.10 21.81
C GLU A 536 -10.86 7.91 20.91
N TYR A 537 -11.37 8.51 19.83
CA TYR A 537 -10.61 9.42 18.97
C TYR A 537 -10.52 10.82 19.55
N ALA A 538 -11.64 11.36 20.04
CA ALA A 538 -11.70 12.71 20.54
C ALA A 538 -10.74 12.97 21.72
N VAL A 539 -10.48 11.98 22.58
CA VAL A 539 -9.52 12.14 23.67
C VAL A 539 -8.12 12.41 23.16
N VAL A 540 -7.71 11.75 22.07
CA VAL A 540 -6.40 11.98 21.43
C VAL A 540 -6.38 13.37 20.82
N GLU A 541 -7.34 13.66 19.94
CA GLU A 541 -7.41 14.92 19.19
C GLU A 541 -7.49 16.16 20.11
N LEU A 542 -8.29 16.08 21.19
CA LEU A 542 -8.47 17.21 22.11
C LEU A 542 -7.28 17.43 23.05
N LEU A 543 -6.48 16.38 23.33
CA LEU A 543 -5.31 16.48 24.21
C LEU A 543 -3.98 16.70 23.46
N SER A 544 -3.89 16.41 22.19
CA SER A 544 -2.64 16.43 21.43
C SER A 544 -1.81 17.70 21.61
N TYR A 545 -2.47 18.85 21.77
CA TYR A 545 -1.82 20.16 21.91
C TYR A 545 -2.29 20.93 23.15
N ALA A 546 -3.08 20.29 24.01
CA ALA A 546 -3.57 20.86 25.28
C ALA A 546 -3.06 20.08 26.51
N LEU A 547 -2.18 19.11 26.33
CA LEU A 547 -1.69 18.28 27.43
C LEU A 547 -0.86 19.07 28.44
N ASP A 548 -0.19 20.14 28.00
CA ASP A 548 0.56 21.08 28.84
C ASP A 548 -0.30 21.77 29.91
N GLU A 549 -1.62 21.76 29.76
CA GLU A 549 -2.56 22.22 30.80
C GLU A 549 -2.56 21.34 32.05
N PHE A 550 -2.21 20.05 31.87
CA PHE A 550 -2.26 19.01 32.90
C PHE A 550 -0.86 18.50 33.30
N VAL A 551 0.13 18.64 32.43
CA VAL A 551 1.46 18.04 32.58
C VAL A 551 2.55 19.07 32.33
N ASP A 552 3.35 19.31 33.36
CA ASP A 552 4.58 20.11 33.27
C ASP A 552 5.76 19.13 33.15
N LYS A 553 6.17 18.85 31.92
CA LYS A 553 7.27 17.91 31.61
C LYS A 553 8.63 18.42 32.11
N GLU A 554 8.87 19.72 32.07
CA GLU A 554 10.14 20.31 32.51
C GLU A 554 10.39 20.06 34.02
N ASN A 555 9.35 20.18 34.83
CA ASN A 555 9.42 19.93 36.26
C ASN A 555 9.05 18.46 36.63
N GLY A 556 8.57 17.68 35.67
CA GLY A 556 8.16 16.28 35.86
C GLY A 556 7.00 16.16 36.84
N VAL A 557 5.98 17.01 36.72
CA VAL A 557 4.79 16.99 37.59
C VAL A 557 3.52 17.07 36.74
N CYS A 558 2.43 16.50 37.26
CA CYS A 558 1.13 16.59 36.63
C CYS A 558 0.04 17.03 37.59
N ASN A 559 -1.09 17.54 37.08
CA ASN A 559 -2.26 17.88 37.85
C ASN A 559 -3.53 17.67 37.02
N PHE A 560 -4.24 16.59 37.29
CA PHE A 560 -5.51 16.24 36.63
C PHE A 560 -6.73 16.62 37.50
N ASN A 561 -6.56 17.17 38.71
CA ASN A 561 -7.64 17.63 39.55
C ASN A 561 -8.02 19.10 39.21
N THR A 562 -8.32 19.34 37.94
CA THR A 562 -8.64 20.68 37.41
C THR A 562 -10.04 20.72 36.83
N ASP A 563 -10.62 21.92 36.72
CA ASP A 563 -11.92 22.13 36.08
C ASP A 563 -11.84 21.79 34.57
N SER A 564 -10.68 22.02 33.93
CA SER A 564 -10.45 21.67 32.53
C SER A 564 -10.45 20.16 32.28
N PHE A 565 -9.90 19.36 33.20
CA PHE A 565 -9.98 17.90 33.04
C PHE A 565 -11.42 17.39 33.20
N LYS A 566 -12.20 18.00 34.08
CA LYS A 566 -13.64 17.73 34.18
C LYS A 566 -14.37 18.14 32.90
N ALA A 567 -14.02 19.30 32.33
CA ALA A 567 -14.57 19.72 31.04
C ALA A 567 -14.30 18.68 29.93
N LEU A 568 -13.10 18.14 29.87
CA LEU A 568 -12.76 17.07 28.93
C LEU A 568 -13.65 15.83 29.13
N LEU A 569 -13.79 15.36 30.39
CA LEU A 569 -14.64 14.19 30.67
C LEU A 569 -16.11 14.43 30.28
N GLU A 570 -16.63 15.63 30.53
CA GLU A 570 -17.99 16.03 30.12
C GLU A 570 -18.13 16.07 28.60
N ILE A 571 -17.14 16.61 27.86
CA ILE A 571 -17.12 16.60 26.40
C ILE A 571 -17.17 15.15 25.88
N LEU A 572 -16.28 14.31 26.37
CA LEU A 572 -16.16 12.92 25.92
C LEU A 572 -17.41 12.09 26.26
N SER A 573 -18.05 12.35 27.42
CA SER A 573 -19.28 11.66 27.80
C SER A 573 -20.47 11.94 26.89
N GLY A 574 -20.43 13.04 26.15
CA GLY A 574 -21.43 13.41 25.14
C GLY A 574 -21.22 12.74 23.78
N LEU A 575 -20.09 12.04 23.56
CA LEU A 575 -19.76 11.39 22.30
C LEU A 575 -20.09 9.88 22.31
N PRO A 576 -20.44 9.30 21.15
CA PRO A 576 -20.64 7.86 21.03
C PRO A 576 -19.30 7.11 21.17
N SER A 577 -19.36 5.83 21.56
CA SER A 577 -18.24 4.91 21.44
C SER A 577 -18.05 4.44 19.99
N GLU A 578 -16.89 3.85 19.69
CA GLU A 578 -16.64 3.23 18.37
C GLU A 578 -17.71 2.18 18.01
N GLU A 579 -18.21 1.41 18.99
CA GLU A 579 -19.26 0.40 18.76
C GLU A 579 -20.62 1.01 18.42
N GLU A 580 -20.90 2.21 18.95
CA GLU A 580 -22.16 2.93 18.73
C GLU A 580 -22.13 3.79 17.47
N TYR A 581 -20.92 4.11 16.95
CA TYR A 581 -20.72 5.04 15.85
C TYR A 581 -20.79 4.34 14.49
N SER A 582 -21.58 4.90 13.58
CA SER A 582 -21.66 4.43 12.20
C SER A 582 -21.02 5.42 11.24
N TRP A 583 -19.86 5.07 10.72
CA TRP A 583 -19.14 5.86 9.70
C TRP A 583 -19.91 6.00 8.36
N THR A 584 -21.01 5.29 8.18
CA THR A 584 -21.83 5.39 6.96
C THR A 584 -22.80 6.57 6.96
N SER A 585 -22.90 7.29 8.09
CA SER A 585 -23.81 8.42 8.27
C SER A 585 -23.17 9.80 8.02
N MET A 586 -22.01 9.87 7.37
CA MET A 586 -21.38 11.16 7.02
C MET A 586 -22.26 12.08 6.15
N GLU A 587 -23.24 11.54 5.43
CA GLU A 587 -24.17 12.32 4.59
C GLU A 587 -25.29 13.00 5.40
N ASP A 588 -25.51 12.62 6.67
CA ASP A 588 -26.60 13.10 7.52
C ASP A 588 -26.15 13.99 8.70
N THR A 589 -24.86 14.32 8.77
CA THR A 589 -24.35 15.03 9.95
C THR A 589 -24.53 16.54 9.83
N GLU A 590 -25.35 17.08 10.69
CA GLU A 590 -25.30 18.50 11.13
C GLU A 590 -24.06 18.75 12.02
N ALA A 591 -22.94 18.06 11.75
CA ALA A 591 -21.70 18.26 12.49
C ALA A 591 -21.28 19.73 12.38
N VAL A 592 -20.98 20.31 13.49
CA VAL A 592 -20.58 21.72 13.55
C VAL A 592 -19.07 21.83 13.41
N MET A 593 -18.39 20.71 13.61
CA MET A 593 -16.94 20.64 13.70
C MET A 593 -16.41 19.30 13.19
N CYS A 594 -15.35 19.32 12.40
CA CYS A 594 -14.66 18.11 11.98
C CYS A 594 -13.15 18.30 11.94
N SER A 595 -12.43 17.22 12.22
CA SER A 595 -11.01 17.12 11.89
C SER A 595 -10.84 17.10 10.38
N THR A 596 -9.91 17.84 9.85
CA THR A 596 -9.70 18.03 8.42
C THR A 596 -8.21 17.99 8.07
N GLY A 597 -7.89 17.39 6.92
CA GLY A 597 -6.54 17.29 6.38
C GLY A 597 -6.35 18.13 5.12
N PHE A 598 -5.35 18.99 5.12
CA PHE A 598 -4.97 19.81 3.98
C PHE A 598 -3.80 19.15 3.26
N ILE A 599 -4.06 18.73 2.06
CA ILE A 599 -3.09 18.07 1.16
C ILE A 599 -2.72 18.94 -0.04
N ASN A 600 -3.48 19.97 -0.31
CA ASN A 600 -3.24 21.00 -1.32
C ASN A 600 -4.10 22.23 -1.02
N PHE A 601 -3.93 23.32 -1.76
CA PHE A 601 -4.66 24.58 -1.54
C PHE A 601 -6.18 24.46 -1.74
N ARG A 602 -6.66 23.46 -2.52
CA ARG A 602 -8.10 23.21 -2.75
C ARG A 602 -8.73 22.34 -1.67
N SER A 603 -7.98 21.91 -0.66
CA SER A 603 -8.52 21.11 0.44
C SER A 603 -9.59 21.85 1.22
N ILE A 604 -9.56 23.19 1.25
CA ILE A 604 -10.62 24.02 1.83
C ILE A 604 -11.96 23.71 1.17
N GLN A 605 -12.01 23.61 -0.16
CA GLN A 605 -13.24 23.35 -0.91
C GLN A 605 -13.79 21.96 -0.64
N ASP A 606 -12.92 20.96 -0.66
CA ASP A 606 -13.32 19.54 -0.50
C ASP A 606 -13.71 19.22 0.95
N GLN A 607 -12.90 19.67 1.90
CA GLN A 607 -13.02 19.27 3.29
C GLN A 607 -13.94 20.18 4.10
N ILE A 608 -14.07 21.46 3.74
CA ILE A 608 -14.72 22.47 4.55
C ILE A 608 -15.93 23.08 3.84
N GLU A 609 -15.75 23.70 2.68
CA GLU A 609 -16.86 24.36 1.97
C GLU A 609 -17.94 23.37 1.51
N SER A 610 -17.56 22.14 1.21
CA SER A 610 -18.53 21.06 0.91
C SER A 610 -19.50 20.82 2.06
N GLN A 611 -19.09 21.09 3.30
CA GLN A 611 -19.89 20.86 4.51
C GLN A 611 -20.56 22.13 5.04
N TYR A 612 -19.89 23.27 5.00
CA TYR A 612 -20.29 24.50 5.68
C TYR A 612 -20.65 25.64 4.71
N GLY A 613 -20.33 25.51 3.42
CA GLY A 613 -20.44 26.62 2.47
C GLY A 613 -19.42 27.72 2.79
N GLU A 614 -19.83 28.98 2.70
CA GLU A 614 -19.01 30.14 3.05
C GLU A 614 -18.95 30.42 4.58
N ASP A 615 -19.77 29.72 5.39
CA ASP A 615 -19.86 29.91 6.83
C ASP A 615 -18.89 28.97 7.57
N TYR A 616 -17.59 29.20 7.44
CA TYR A 616 -16.60 28.35 8.10
C TYR A 616 -15.49 29.16 8.80
N VAL A 617 -14.87 28.51 9.76
CA VAL A 617 -13.62 28.91 10.40
C VAL A 617 -12.71 27.70 10.60
N ILE A 618 -11.42 27.88 10.36
CA ILE A 618 -10.39 26.87 10.68
C ILE A 618 -9.87 27.23 12.08
N LYS A 619 -10.26 26.41 13.07
CA LYS A 619 -9.98 26.67 14.48
C LYS A 619 -8.60 26.17 14.92
N GLY A 620 -8.11 25.11 14.30
CA GLY A 620 -6.94 24.38 14.82
C GLY A 620 -7.31 23.44 15.97
N TYR A 621 -6.31 22.78 16.51
CA TYR A 621 -6.43 21.95 17.71
C TYR A 621 -6.55 22.84 18.95
N PRO A 622 -7.26 22.40 20.01
CA PRO A 622 -7.31 23.17 21.25
C PRO A 622 -5.95 23.20 21.94
N THR A 623 -5.65 24.33 22.56
CA THR A 623 -4.43 24.53 23.34
C THR A 623 -4.78 25.10 24.71
N SER A 624 -3.87 25.01 25.66
CA SER A 624 -4.07 25.53 27.03
C SER A 624 -4.29 27.08 27.08
N ASP A 625 -3.71 27.79 26.12
CA ASP A 625 -3.76 29.27 26.04
C ASP A 625 -4.66 29.83 24.92
N GLY A 626 -5.32 28.92 24.15
CA GLY A 626 -6.24 29.28 23.07
C GLY A 626 -5.54 29.81 21.81
N ARG A 627 -4.24 29.63 21.66
CA ARG A 627 -3.53 30.01 20.42
C ARG A 627 -3.94 29.12 19.24
N GLU A 628 -3.79 29.65 18.04
CA GLU A 628 -3.92 28.84 16.83
C GLU A 628 -2.85 27.75 16.78
N GLN A 629 -3.26 26.51 16.52
CA GLN A 629 -2.38 25.35 16.48
C GLN A 629 -2.86 24.32 15.46
N HIS A 630 -1.97 23.88 14.57
CA HIS A 630 -2.23 22.83 13.59
C HIS A 630 -1.19 21.73 13.72
N GLU A 631 -1.49 20.57 13.17
CA GLU A 631 -0.56 19.44 13.15
C GLU A 631 0.17 19.37 11.82
N LEU A 632 1.48 19.24 11.87
CA LEU A 632 2.32 18.92 10.72
C LEU A 632 2.44 17.40 10.58
N GLY A 633 1.77 16.82 9.59
CA GLY A 633 1.88 15.40 9.24
C GLY A 633 3.01 15.19 8.24
N ILE A 634 4.14 14.67 8.69
CA ILE A 634 5.29 14.40 7.84
C ILE A 634 5.01 13.16 6.97
N VAL A 635 5.17 13.30 5.65
CA VAL A 635 4.97 12.23 4.66
C VAL A 635 6.31 11.66 4.19
N ASN A 636 7.30 12.51 3.89
CA ASN A 636 8.61 12.11 3.42
C ASN A 636 9.69 13.01 4.02
N ALA A 637 10.54 12.43 4.86
CA ALA A 637 11.62 13.16 5.52
C ALA A 637 12.67 12.24 6.11
N TYR A 638 13.91 12.70 6.15
CA TYR A 638 15.05 11.92 6.63
C TYR A 638 15.80 12.62 7.77
N SER A 639 16.39 11.81 8.65
CA SER A 639 17.33 12.25 9.68
C SER A 639 18.65 11.50 9.56
N ILE A 640 19.77 12.14 9.92
CA ILE A 640 21.07 11.50 10.03
C ILE A 640 21.21 10.90 11.43
N MET A 641 21.57 9.62 11.53
CA MET A 641 21.81 8.99 12.81
C MET A 641 23.17 9.40 13.38
N SER A 642 23.23 9.78 14.66
CA SER A 642 24.49 10.23 15.30
C SER A 642 25.56 9.16 15.32
N ALA A 643 25.17 7.87 15.30
CA ALA A 643 26.07 6.72 15.24
C ALA A 643 26.65 6.45 13.86
N SER A 644 26.16 7.12 12.81
CA SER A 644 26.66 6.95 11.43
C SER A 644 28.17 7.22 11.36
N ALA A 645 28.88 6.31 10.71
CA ALA A 645 30.28 6.50 10.34
C ALA A 645 30.45 7.30 9.04
N ASN A 646 29.38 7.43 8.24
CA ASN A 646 29.38 8.06 6.92
C ASN A 646 28.40 9.25 6.84
N LYS A 647 28.53 10.18 7.78
CA LYS A 647 27.62 11.35 7.88
C LYS A 647 27.67 12.27 6.65
N GLU A 648 28.85 12.41 6.02
CA GLU A 648 28.98 13.19 4.78
C GLU A 648 28.13 12.58 3.67
N GLY A 649 28.20 11.26 3.46
CA GLY A 649 27.39 10.59 2.47
C GLY A 649 25.91 10.63 2.81
N ALA A 650 25.54 10.51 4.09
CA ALA A 650 24.17 10.66 4.55
C ALA A 650 23.61 12.06 4.24
N TRP A 651 24.40 13.11 4.44
CA TRP A 651 24.00 14.48 4.08
C TRP A 651 23.86 14.66 2.56
N GLU A 652 24.79 14.13 1.77
CA GLU A 652 24.70 14.21 0.30
C GLU A 652 23.43 13.56 -0.23
N PHE A 653 23.00 12.43 0.36
CA PHE A 653 21.71 11.81 0.01
C PHE A 653 20.53 12.68 0.40
N ILE A 654 20.50 13.23 1.61
CA ILE A 654 19.41 14.12 2.05
C ILE A 654 19.36 15.37 1.18
N LYS A 655 20.51 15.99 0.90
CA LYS A 655 20.63 17.16 0.01
C LYS A 655 20.10 16.84 -1.39
N PHE A 656 20.53 15.73 -1.96
CA PHE A 656 20.00 15.27 -3.26
C PHE A 656 18.48 15.15 -3.23
N SER A 657 17.93 14.50 -2.22
CA SER A 657 16.48 14.29 -2.09
C SER A 657 15.72 15.62 -1.96
N LEU A 658 16.26 16.59 -1.20
CA LEU A 658 15.69 17.92 -1.06
C LEU A 658 15.73 18.74 -2.36
N GLN A 659 16.72 18.52 -3.22
CA GLN A 659 16.89 19.24 -4.49
C GLN A 659 16.23 18.53 -5.68
N ASN A 660 15.88 17.25 -5.54
CA ASN A 660 15.30 16.42 -6.60
C ASN A 660 13.77 16.33 -6.50
N ILE A 661 13.14 17.45 -6.15
CA ILE A 661 11.68 17.58 -6.08
C ILE A 661 11.21 18.61 -7.12
N SER A 662 10.00 18.43 -7.64
CA SER A 662 9.37 19.35 -8.58
C SER A 662 7.90 19.55 -8.24
N ALA A 663 7.28 20.64 -8.70
CA ALA A 663 5.87 20.91 -8.45
C ALA A 663 4.93 19.80 -8.98
N GLU A 664 5.36 18.98 -9.95
CA GLU A 664 4.59 17.87 -10.48
C GLU A 664 4.47 16.69 -9.49
N ASP A 665 5.35 16.61 -8.48
CA ASP A 665 5.35 15.55 -7.47
C ASP A 665 4.25 15.78 -6.41
N PHE A 666 3.80 17.05 -6.22
CA PHE A 666 2.91 17.47 -5.12
C PHE A 666 1.44 17.53 -5.52
N TYR A 667 0.80 16.39 -5.65
CA TYR A 667 -0.64 16.32 -5.88
C TYR A 667 -1.45 16.16 -4.58
N TYR A 668 -0.85 15.50 -3.58
CA TYR A 668 -1.50 15.14 -2.30
C TYR A 668 -0.67 15.54 -1.08
N SER A 669 0.23 16.50 -1.22
CA SER A 669 1.10 16.97 -0.16
C SER A 669 1.62 18.39 -0.45
N PHE A 670 2.18 19.04 0.57
CA PHE A 670 2.95 20.28 0.46
C PHE A 670 4.45 19.97 0.63
N THR A 671 5.28 20.95 0.32
CA THR A 671 6.73 20.90 0.52
C THR A 671 7.22 22.04 1.41
N ALA A 672 8.32 21.79 2.13
CA ALA A 672 9.00 22.83 2.88
C ALA A 672 9.81 23.79 1.98
N ASP A 673 10.18 23.38 0.76
CA ASP A 673 10.93 24.21 -0.18
C ASP A 673 10.07 25.38 -0.70
N LYS A 674 10.53 26.61 -0.45
CA LYS A 674 9.81 27.83 -0.83
C LYS A 674 9.70 28.01 -2.35
N SER A 675 10.69 27.58 -3.12
CA SER A 675 10.69 27.77 -4.56
C SER A 675 9.63 26.88 -5.21
N VAL A 676 9.59 25.60 -4.82
CA VAL A 676 8.60 24.65 -5.29
C VAL A 676 7.20 25.00 -4.78
N MET A 677 7.08 25.43 -3.51
CA MET A 677 5.81 25.95 -2.96
C MET A 677 5.30 27.15 -3.76
N GLN A 678 6.20 28.06 -4.18
CA GLN A 678 5.82 29.21 -5.02
C GLN A 678 5.34 28.79 -6.39
N GLU A 679 5.94 27.75 -6.99
CA GLU A 679 5.46 27.18 -8.27
C GLU A 679 4.03 26.61 -8.12
N LEU A 680 3.73 25.92 -7.03
CA LEU A 680 2.38 25.44 -6.72
C LEU A 680 1.38 26.60 -6.55
N ILE A 681 1.78 27.65 -5.86
CA ILE A 681 0.98 28.89 -5.69
C ILE A 681 0.74 29.57 -7.05
N ASP A 682 1.78 29.74 -7.85
CA ASP A 682 1.68 30.40 -9.14
C ASP A 682 0.77 29.60 -10.11
N ALA A 683 0.82 28.27 -10.06
CA ALA A 683 -0.05 27.40 -10.84
C ALA A 683 -1.55 27.56 -10.47
N GLU A 684 -1.87 27.71 -9.18
CA GLU A 684 -3.23 28.02 -8.75
C GLU A 684 -3.64 29.44 -9.16
N LEU A 685 -2.80 30.45 -8.89
CA LEU A 685 -3.12 31.84 -9.16
C LEU A 685 -3.21 32.21 -10.65
N ALA A 686 -2.56 31.44 -11.52
CA ALA A 686 -2.70 31.63 -12.97
C ALA A 686 -4.14 31.49 -13.46
N HIS A 687 -4.97 30.77 -12.72
CA HIS A 687 -6.37 30.48 -13.03
C HIS A 687 -7.32 30.72 -11.84
N ALA A 688 -6.91 31.52 -10.87
CA ALA A 688 -7.61 31.69 -9.59
C ALA A 688 -9.12 31.88 -9.76
N GLY A 689 -9.92 31.04 -9.10
CA GLY A 689 -11.39 31.06 -9.16
C GLY A 689 -12.00 30.51 -10.45
N GLU A 690 -11.24 30.06 -11.44
CA GLU A 690 -11.77 29.38 -12.62
C GLU A 690 -12.18 27.95 -12.27
N GLU A 691 -13.34 27.50 -12.79
CA GLU A 691 -13.80 26.13 -12.59
C GLU A 691 -12.87 25.12 -13.26
N THR A 692 -12.57 24.04 -12.56
CA THR A 692 -11.85 22.90 -13.11
C THR A 692 -12.80 21.88 -13.73
N LYS A 693 -12.29 20.82 -14.35
CA LYS A 693 -13.10 19.70 -14.85
C LYS A 693 -13.46 18.68 -13.76
N LYS A 694 -12.92 18.83 -12.55
CA LYS A 694 -13.22 17.94 -11.42
C LYS A 694 -14.43 18.47 -10.69
N GLU A 695 -15.34 17.59 -10.31
CA GLU A 695 -16.52 17.87 -9.53
C GLU A 695 -16.41 17.30 -8.11
N TYR A 696 -17.05 17.94 -7.16
CA TYR A 696 -17.25 17.44 -5.81
C TYR A 696 -18.72 17.54 -5.41
N TYR A 697 -19.10 16.74 -4.43
CA TYR A 697 -20.49 16.60 -4.03
C TYR A 697 -20.68 17.23 -2.65
N THR A 698 -21.73 18.03 -2.50
CA THR A 698 -22.14 18.61 -1.24
C THR A 698 -23.58 18.24 -0.93
N GLN A 699 -24.03 18.50 0.28
CA GLN A 699 -25.47 18.42 0.62
C GLN A 699 -26.34 19.40 -0.19
N TRP A 700 -25.75 20.40 -0.83
CA TRP A 700 -26.42 21.41 -1.65
C TRP A 700 -26.47 21.05 -3.15
N GLY A 701 -25.71 20.04 -3.56
CA GLY A 701 -25.61 19.60 -4.95
C GLY A 701 -24.18 19.25 -5.38
N THR A 702 -23.99 19.14 -6.70
CA THR A 702 -22.68 18.91 -7.30
C THR A 702 -22.07 20.24 -7.72
N PHE A 703 -20.85 20.47 -7.33
CA PHE A 703 -20.06 21.67 -7.68
C PHE A 703 -18.77 21.25 -8.35
N TYR A 704 -18.14 22.19 -9.07
CA TYR A 704 -16.83 21.97 -9.63
C TYR A 704 -15.78 22.64 -8.75
N TYR A 705 -14.64 21.93 -8.53
CA TYR A 705 -13.50 22.58 -7.95
C TYR A 705 -13.09 23.77 -8.81
N HIS A 706 -12.76 24.86 -8.19
CA HIS A 706 -12.06 25.96 -8.84
C HIS A 706 -10.57 25.95 -8.46
N TYR A 707 -9.74 26.64 -9.23
CA TYR A 707 -8.37 26.92 -8.85
C TYR A 707 -8.37 27.80 -7.60
N ALA A 708 -7.45 27.53 -6.68
CA ALA A 708 -7.44 28.22 -5.40
C ALA A 708 -7.29 29.73 -5.57
N THR A 709 -8.06 30.46 -4.77
CA THR A 709 -8.00 31.91 -4.69
C THR A 709 -6.84 32.37 -3.82
N GLN A 710 -6.45 33.64 -3.91
CA GLN A 710 -5.43 34.21 -3.03
C GLN A 710 -5.80 34.05 -1.54
N GLU A 711 -7.07 34.18 -1.19
CA GLU A 711 -7.56 34.06 0.20
C GLU A 711 -7.38 32.63 0.74
N GLU A 712 -7.71 31.61 -0.06
CA GLU A 712 -7.49 30.20 0.32
C GLU A 712 -6.00 29.90 0.49
N ILE A 713 -5.17 30.38 -0.44
CA ILE A 713 -3.71 30.23 -0.36
C ILE A 713 -3.16 30.94 0.90
N ASP A 714 -3.53 32.18 1.13
CA ASP A 714 -3.09 32.95 2.30
C ASP A 714 -3.51 32.25 3.60
N THR A 715 -4.68 31.62 3.61
CA THR A 715 -5.18 30.85 4.76
C THR A 715 -4.29 29.65 5.04
N VAL A 716 -3.96 28.83 4.04
CA VAL A 716 -3.07 27.68 4.20
C VAL A 716 -1.67 28.14 4.60
N MET A 717 -1.12 29.16 3.94
CA MET A 717 0.22 29.67 4.25
C MET A 717 0.32 30.24 5.68
N ARG A 718 -0.73 30.89 6.17
CA ARG A 718 -0.80 31.35 7.57
C ARG A 718 -0.80 30.18 8.56
N MET A 719 -1.51 29.09 8.23
CA MET A 719 -1.51 27.89 9.08
C MET A 719 -0.10 27.32 9.29
N LEU A 720 0.78 27.43 8.30
CA LEU A 720 2.16 26.94 8.39
C LEU A 720 3.02 27.70 9.40
N ASP A 721 2.62 28.88 9.83
CA ASP A 721 3.28 29.59 10.94
C ASP A 721 2.88 29.05 12.32
N HIS A 722 1.84 28.20 12.38
CA HIS A 722 1.22 27.67 13.60
C HIS A 722 1.15 26.14 13.63
N VAL A 723 2.07 25.46 12.94
CA VAL A 723 2.16 23.99 12.93
C VAL A 723 3.15 23.48 13.98
N SER A 724 2.89 22.29 14.50
CA SER A 724 3.89 21.46 15.20
C SER A 724 3.66 19.98 14.90
N ILE A 725 4.65 19.15 15.14
CA ILE A 725 4.49 17.70 15.06
C ILE A 725 3.76 17.17 16.30
N TYR A 726 3.05 16.06 16.11
CA TYR A 726 2.45 15.33 17.24
C TYR A 726 3.53 14.65 18.09
N SER A 727 3.52 14.92 19.39
CA SER A 727 4.45 14.32 20.33
C SER A 727 4.04 12.89 20.69
N LYS A 728 4.86 11.89 20.36
CA LYS A 728 4.60 10.49 20.75
C LYS A 728 4.87 10.19 22.21
N SER A 729 5.66 11.03 22.90
CA SER A 729 5.81 10.93 24.35
C SER A 729 4.51 11.30 25.06
N ASP A 730 3.73 12.21 24.47
CA ASP A 730 2.38 12.56 24.93
C ASP A 730 1.39 11.43 24.70
N ALA A 731 1.58 10.64 23.65
CA ALA A 731 0.74 9.48 23.35
C ALA A 731 0.70 8.48 24.51
N GLN A 732 1.80 8.23 25.22
CA GLN A 732 1.85 7.35 26.38
C GLN A 732 1.00 7.87 27.54
N ILE A 733 1.02 9.17 27.76
CA ILE A 733 0.19 9.82 28.77
C ILE A 733 -1.28 9.75 28.36
N ILE A 734 -1.56 10.05 27.09
CA ILE A 734 -2.91 9.97 26.54
C ILE A 734 -3.45 8.53 26.62
N ASP A 735 -2.63 7.52 26.38
CA ASP A 735 -3.03 6.12 26.53
C ASP A 735 -3.37 5.76 27.98
N ILE A 736 -2.61 6.25 28.98
CA ILE A 736 -2.95 6.11 30.39
C ILE A 736 -4.33 6.73 30.67
N ILE A 737 -4.58 7.91 30.10
CA ILE A 737 -5.87 8.60 30.26
C ILE A 737 -6.98 7.78 29.63
N LYS A 738 -6.81 7.31 28.39
CA LYS A 738 -7.78 6.46 27.67
C LYS A 738 -8.16 5.21 28.47
N GLU A 739 -7.18 4.50 29.01
CA GLU A 739 -7.43 3.30 29.79
C GLU A 739 -8.30 3.56 31.03
N GLU A 740 -8.07 4.66 31.75
CA GLU A 740 -8.75 4.93 33.02
C GLU A 740 -10.14 5.56 32.84
N ILE A 741 -10.32 6.40 31.81
CA ILE A 741 -11.62 7.05 31.56
C ILE A 741 -12.73 6.05 31.19
N GLU A 742 -12.39 4.86 30.68
CA GLU A 742 -13.37 3.80 30.40
C GLU A 742 -14.19 3.43 31.65
N SER A 743 -13.55 3.41 32.82
CA SER A 743 -14.24 3.15 34.07
C SER A 743 -15.24 4.24 34.49
N TYR A 744 -15.03 5.46 34.09
CA TYR A 744 -15.96 6.59 34.25
C TYR A 744 -17.16 6.44 33.30
N PHE A 745 -16.92 6.17 31.99
CA PHE A 745 -18.01 5.96 31.04
C PHE A 745 -18.88 4.75 31.35
N ALA A 746 -18.29 3.71 31.92
CA ALA A 746 -19.04 2.54 32.43
C ALA A 746 -19.82 2.83 33.74
N GLY A 747 -19.71 4.02 34.32
CA GLY A 747 -20.34 4.39 35.58
C GLY A 747 -19.80 3.63 36.82
N ILE A 748 -18.59 3.06 36.69
CA ILE A 748 -17.95 2.27 37.77
C ILE A 748 -17.22 3.20 38.74
N LYS A 749 -16.60 4.25 38.27
CA LYS A 749 -15.86 5.23 39.05
C LYS A 749 -16.43 6.64 38.85
N SER A 750 -16.28 7.49 39.86
CA SER A 750 -16.60 8.90 39.73
C SER A 750 -15.48 9.65 38.98
N GLU A 751 -15.77 10.87 38.56
CA GLU A 751 -14.85 11.81 37.95
C GLU A 751 -13.60 12.02 38.82
N GLU A 752 -13.81 12.26 40.12
CA GLU A 752 -12.71 12.48 41.06
C GLU A 752 -11.85 11.22 41.25
N GLU A 753 -12.45 10.03 41.24
CA GLU A 753 -11.73 8.75 41.37
C GLU A 753 -10.86 8.49 40.15
N VAL A 754 -11.37 8.77 38.94
CA VAL A 754 -10.62 8.62 37.69
C VAL A 754 -9.49 9.63 37.60
N ALA A 755 -9.77 10.90 37.90
CA ALA A 755 -8.73 11.95 37.89
C ALA A 755 -7.59 11.63 38.87
N ALA A 756 -7.90 11.11 40.06
CA ALA A 756 -6.88 10.71 41.05
C ALA A 756 -6.02 9.53 40.56
N ILE A 757 -6.60 8.54 39.89
CA ILE A 757 -5.85 7.39 39.37
C ILE A 757 -4.96 7.82 38.21
N ILE A 758 -5.46 8.64 37.27
CA ILE A 758 -4.68 9.20 36.17
C ILE A 758 -3.52 10.02 36.74
N GLN A 759 -3.79 10.89 37.71
CA GLN A 759 -2.77 11.67 38.42
C GLN A 759 -1.63 10.78 38.94
N ASP A 760 -1.96 9.70 39.64
CA ASP A 760 -0.97 8.80 40.22
C ASP A 760 -0.18 8.04 39.14
N ARG A 761 -0.84 7.54 38.10
CA ARG A 761 -0.20 6.76 37.01
C ARG A 761 0.71 7.63 36.17
N VAL A 762 0.24 8.83 35.78
CA VAL A 762 1.04 9.77 34.99
C VAL A 762 2.22 10.30 35.79
N GLN A 763 2.04 10.58 37.09
CA GLN A 763 3.18 10.99 37.93
C GLN A 763 4.25 9.90 38.04
N ILE A 764 3.87 8.63 38.17
CA ILE A 764 4.82 7.49 38.16
C ILE A 764 5.56 7.46 36.83
N TYR A 765 4.84 7.59 35.71
CA TYR A 765 5.44 7.60 34.38
C TYR A 765 6.47 8.75 34.25
N LEU A 766 6.13 9.97 34.65
CA LEU A 766 7.03 11.12 34.63
C LEU A 766 8.26 10.93 35.55
N ASP A 767 8.09 10.28 36.69
CA ASP A 767 9.21 9.99 37.59
C ASP A 767 10.16 8.90 37.04
N GLU A 768 9.65 7.98 36.20
CA GLU A 768 10.46 6.97 35.51
C GLU A 768 11.27 7.54 34.33
N GLN A 769 10.85 8.71 33.80
CA GLN A 769 11.56 9.37 32.70
C GLN A 769 12.71 10.30 33.18
N LYS A 770 12.80 10.59 34.50
CA LYS A 770 13.89 11.37 35.11
C LYS A 770 15.18 10.56 35.20
#